data_f239c1381bfec456e3ec3d43dfc1c110
#
_entry.id   f239c1381bfec456e3ec3d43dfc1c110
#
_cell.length_a   1.000
_cell.length_b   1.000
_cell.length_c   1.000
_cell.angle_alpha   90.00
_cell.angle_beta   90.00
_cell.angle_gamma   90.00
#
_symmetry.space_group_name_H-M   'P 1'
#
loop_
_entity.id
_entity.type
_entity.pdbx_description
1 polymer ?
#
loop_
_entity_poly.entity_id
_entity_poly.type
_entity_poly.pdbx_seq_one_letter_code
_entity_poly.pdbx_strand_id
1 'polypeptide(L)'
;ALAGKDSWFLPFNRGVNGGAGNPVIPNDTMTSYLWKDVLTKPTLSNIIENFAQVIVTKEKDKKTKKEKVKEKVIWPRYHQLDAVRLLVAATQASDIGRRFLIQHSAGSGKSNSITWLAYQLVMLLKDQQPFFDSVIVVTDRVNLDRQIRDNINAFKRLSNVVGWADKSETLRKLLQGGKKIIISTINKFSFILDEIGSSLKDKRFAIIIDEAHSSQNGALSANLATGISGNAAPIVKVTESSSETETEEVSVSEEHPHYVLPEDNQVKMAAEDIHWGEVEEEEDTEDKIHRILKGRKMAKNANYYAFTATPKNKTLEMFGEKSYDANGEAHFAPFHEYTMKQAIEEGFILDVLKYYTPYSSYYRVLKTAQDDPEYDKKKAQGKLRAYVEAQPETIEKKAEIIVEHFCSKVYMKIGGKARAMVVTSSIERAIEFYKVITKKLEFRNSPYRAIVAFTDKVINGELVTESSLNGFPSAEIESRMEEEPYRILIVADKFQTGYDQPLLHTMYVDKQLSDLKAVQTLSRLNRCHPKKQDTFVLDFANDPEVIKASFQKYYKTTVLVGESDVNKLNDLIEIIESFNFYTQEDIDQVVDLKLNGTDEDRPKIDAILDAVVQRFKDELQMEDEQIRCKSAIKNFNRCYPYFSAIMPFESPEWEKQYIFYSLLVKKLPKLKIDDYTDGLIDNIDFDKYRIVKEEERQIALENENAEVKPVPVGQGGGKPQPEMEALSTIVKDFNDLFGNIDWKNRDEVQRQINELPQRIVGSTDFVNAVRNGDRQVAQITFNDDMVAIVAAMLEEKTEFVLTYFNNPDFQNMVNTRVYQAAVSQLRKLN
;
A
#
# COMPACT_ATOMS: atom_id res chain seq x y z
N ALA A 1 -11.21 29.69 24.95
CA ALA A 1 -12.33 30.16 25.78
C ALA A 1 -12.97 28.95 26.48
N LEU A 2 -13.22 29.06 27.77
CA LEU A 2 -13.89 28.02 28.53
C LEU A 2 -15.39 28.11 28.25
N ALA A 3 -16.00 27.08 27.72
CA ALA A 3 -17.43 27.01 27.41
C ALA A 3 -18.19 26.13 28.42
N GLY A 4 -17.74 26.08 29.68
CA GLY A 4 -18.33 25.28 30.72
C GLY A 4 -18.29 23.78 30.40
N LYS A 5 -19.45 23.12 30.37
CA LYS A 5 -19.54 21.69 30.06
C LYS A 5 -19.12 21.31 28.62
N ASP A 6 -19.07 22.29 27.72
CA ASP A 6 -18.66 22.13 26.32
C ASP A 6 -17.18 22.45 26.10
N SER A 7 -16.43 22.68 27.20
CA SER A 7 -14.97 22.86 27.11
C SER A 7 -14.28 21.56 26.73
N TRP A 8 -13.39 21.65 25.76
CA TRP A 8 -12.63 20.55 25.29
C TRP A 8 -11.11 20.83 25.39
N PHE A 9 -10.39 19.94 26.07
CA PHE A 9 -8.95 20.04 26.28
C PHE A 9 -8.23 19.06 25.38
N LEU A 10 -7.23 19.53 24.65
CA LEU A 10 -6.40 18.74 23.77
C LEU A 10 -5.03 18.57 24.41
N PRO A 11 -4.43 17.36 24.31
CA PRO A 11 -3.05 17.16 24.73
C PRO A 11 -2.10 18.10 24.00
N PHE A 12 -1.12 18.62 24.74
CA PHE A 12 -0.04 19.47 24.22
C PHE A 12 1.28 18.99 24.81
N ASN A 13 1.64 17.72 24.53
CA ASN A 13 2.76 17.01 25.13
C ASN A 13 3.94 16.91 24.17
N ARG A 14 5.15 16.86 24.74
CA ARG A 14 6.39 16.65 23.99
C ARG A 14 6.52 15.21 23.46
N GLY A 15 5.93 14.24 24.18
CA GLY A 15 6.13 12.82 23.96
C GLY A 15 7.31 12.26 24.78
N VAL A 16 7.20 10.97 25.11
CA VAL A 16 8.27 10.21 25.82
C VAL A 16 8.37 8.83 25.22
N ASN A 17 9.55 8.42 24.77
CA ASN A 17 9.80 7.10 24.22
C ASN A 17 8.82 6.71 23.10
N GLY A 18 8.50 7.66 22.23
CA GLY A 18 7.53 7.48 21.15
C GLY A 18 6.07 7.35 21.63
N GLY A 19 5.76 7.66 22.88
CA GLY A 19 4.42 7.67 23.49
C GLY A 19 4.02 9.02 24.02
N ALA A 20 2.81 9.09 24.60
CA ALA A 20 2.28 10.32 25.24
C ALA A 20 3.06 10.72 26.49
N GLY A 21 2.85 11.95 26.94
CA GLY A 21 3.45 12.51 28.14
C GLY A 21 4.61 13.45 27.87
N ASN A 22 5.38 13.73 28.91
CA ASN A 22 6.51 14.65 28.84
C ASN A 22 7.75 14.05 29.51
N PRO A 23 8.98 14.30 29.01
CA PRO A 23 10.18 13.79 29.62
C PRO A 23 10.38 14.36 31.03
N VAL A 24 10.98 13.54 31.91
CA VAL A 24 11.39 14.00 33.25
C VAL A 24 12.54 15.00 33.07
N ILE A 25 12.38 16.17 33.69
CA ILE A 25 13.39 17.22 33.67
C ILE A 25 14.02 17.27 35.06
N PRO A 26 15.34 17.00 35.19
CA PRO A 26 16.01 17.09 36.51
C PRO A 26 15.79 18.45 37.17
N ASN A 27 15.37 18.43 38.41
CA ASN A 27 15.11 19.60 39.24
C ASN A 27 14.03 20.57 38.70
N ASP A 28 13.12 20.10 37.83
CA ASP A 28 12.03 20.90 37.27
C ASP A 28 10.77 20.06 37.03
N THR A 29 9.65 20.73 36.73
CA THR A 29 8.41 20.03 36.40
C THR A 29 8.41 19.57 34.94
N MET A 30 7.80 18.42 34.68
CA MET A 30 7.70 17.82 33.32
C MET A 30 6.98 18.76 32.33
N THR A 31 6.24 19.75 32.83
CA THR A 31 5.49 20.71 32.02
C THR A 31 6.14 22.09 31.94
N SER A 32 7.34 22.27 32.51
CA SER A 32 8.03 23.58 32.56
C SER A 32 8.31 24.17 31.17
N TYR A 33 8.41 23.36 30.12
CA TYR A 33 8.54 23.85 28.76
C TYR A 33 7.37 24.77 28.34
N LEU A 34 6.20 24.60 28.92
CA LEU A 34 5.05 25.47 28.60
C LEU A 34 5.37 26.93 28.88
N TRP A 35 5.90 27.25 30.07
CA TRP A 35 6.19 28.67 30.45
C TRP A 35 7.64 29.07 30.15
N LYS A 36 8.57 28.13 30.06
CA LYS A 36 9.96 28.44 29.74
C LYS A 36 10.24 28.55 28.24
N ASP A 37 9.41 27.95 27.38
CA ASP A 37 9.56 27.95 25.91
C ASP A 37 8.28 28.43 25.22
N VAL A 38 7.17 27.68 25.33
CA VAL A 38 5.97 27.89 24.48
C VAL A 38 5.25 29.22 24.78
N LEU A 39 5.04 29.54 26.06
CA LEU A 39 4.31 30.73 26.49
C LEU A 39 5.22 31.96 26.72
N THR A 40 6.46 31.90 26.28
CA THR A 40 7.33 33.09 26.28
C THR A 40 6.84 34.09 25.23
N LYS A 41 7.11 35.38 25.46
CA LYS A 41 6.67 36.42 24.51
C LYS A 41 7.10 36.18 23.09
N PRO A 42 8.37 35.81 22.79
CA PRO A 42 8.79 35.52 21.39
C PRO A 42 8.04 34.38 20.78
N THR A 43 7.94 33.25 21.50
CA THR A 43 7.28 32.04 20.97
C THR A 43 5.79 32.25 20.80
N LEU A 44 5.12 32.86 21.76
CA LEU A 44 3.69 33.12 21.69
C LEU A 44 3.36 34.11 20.56
N SER A 45 4.18 35.16 20.37
CA SER A 45 4.05 36.07 19.23
C SER A 45 4.22 35.30 17.89
N ASN A 46 5.22 34.43 17.80
CA ASN A 46 5.42 33.59 16.62
C ASN A 46 4.22 32.65 16.37
N ILE A 47 3.67 32.02 17.40
CA ILE A 47 2.48 31.18 17.26
C ILE A 47 1.28 31.98 16.74
N ILE A 48 1.03 33.15 17.31
CA ILE A 48 -0.09 34.01 16.91
C ILE A 48 0.09 34.50 15.46
N GLU A 49 1.30 34.86 15.09
CA GLU A 49 1.60 35.44 13.77
C GLU A 49 1.65 34.40 12.67
N ASN A 50 2.28 33.23 12.94
CA ASN A 50 2.69 32.28 11.90
C ASN A 50 1.95 30.92 11.93
N PHE A 51 1.19 30.62 13.01
CA PHE A 51 0.47 29.36 13.15
C PHE A 51 -1.03 29.54 13.36
N ALA A 52 -1.45 30.46 14.22
CA ALA A 52 -2.88 30.62 14.52
C ALA A 52 -3.66 31.11 13.28
N GLN A 53 -4.71 30.36 12.93
CA GLN A 53 -5.55 30.65 11.77
C GLN A 53 -7.02 30.71 12.11
N VAL A 54 -7.75 31.62 11.50
CA VAL A 54 -9.21 31.66 11.52
C VAL A 54 -9.73 31.15 10.19
N ILE A 55 -10.28 29.95 10.18
CA ILE A 55 -10.94 29.40 9.00
C ILE A 55 -12.41 29.83 9.02
N VAL A 56 -12.82 30.48 7.96
CA VAL A 56 -14.20 30.91 7.75
C VAL A 56 -14.84 29.98 6.73
N THR A 57 -15.77 29.14 7.17
CA THR A 57 -16.55 28.26 6.30
C THR A 57 -17.94 28.81 6.10
N LYS A 58 -18.38 28.89 4.86
CA LYS A 58 -19.74 29.27 4.49
C LYS A 58 -20.56 28.01 4.23
N GLU A 59 -21.46 27.67 5.13
CA GLU A 59 -22.41 26.58 4.94
C GLU A 59 -23.76 27.15 4.53
N LYS A 60 -24.32 26.68 3.42
CA LYS A 60 -25.72 26.99 3.08
C LYS A 60 -26.65 26.10 3.89
N ASP A 61 -27.45 26.70 4.73
CA ASP A 61 -28.52 25.99 5.43
C ASP A 61 -29.49 25.39 4.40
N LYS A 62 -29.60 24.05 4.38
CA LYS A 62 -30.38 23.30 3.37
C LYS A 62 -31.86 23.63 3.40
N LYS A 63 -32.43 24.04 4.56
CA LYS A 63 -33.87 24.38 4.73
C LYS A 63 -34.16 25.85 4.41
N THR A 64 -33.28 26.73 4.84
CA THR A 64 -33.53 28.18 4.72
C THR A 64 -32.81 28.83 3.55
N LYS A 65 -31.92 28.09 2.84
CA LYS A 65 -31.00 28.56 1.79
C LYS A 65 -30.11 29.75 2.21
N LYS A 66 -30.14 30.16 3.50
CA LYS A 66 -29.31 31.24 4.03
C LYS A 66 -27.88 30.72 4.25
N GLU A 67 -26.90 31.54 3.89
CA GLU A 67 -25.49 31.30 4.20
C GLU A 67 -25.26 31.47 5.70
N LYS A 68 -24.78 30.43 6.36
CA LYS A 68 -24.32 30.46 7.74
C LYS A 68 -22.80 30.49 7.73
N VAL A 69 -22.23 31.56 8.24
CA VAL A 69 -20.78 31.68 8.39
C VAL A 69 -20.39 31.02 9.71
N LYS A 70 -19.47 30.05 9.63
CA LYS A 70 -18.84 29.45 10.79
C LYS A 70 -17.36 29.83 10.80
N GLU A 71 -16.90 30.36 11.92
CA GLU A 71 -15.51 30.65 12.17
C GLU A 71 -14.91 29.60 13.10
N LYS A 72 -13.76 29.06 12.73
CA LYS A 72 -13.00 28.08 13.51
C LYS A 72 -11.56 28.56 13.63
N VAL A 73 -11.09 28.72 14.87
CA VAL A 73 -9.67 28.99 15.11
C VAL A 73 -8.91 27.67 15.11
N ILE A 74 -7.89 27.56 14.27
CA ILE A 74 -6.92 26.46 14.28
C ILE A 74 -5.68 26.94 15.03
N TRP A 75 -5.27 26.11 16.00
CA TRP A 75 -4.07 26.30 16.80
C TRP A 75 -3.16 25.08 16.61
N PRO A 76 -1.82 25.24 16.49
CA PRO A 76 -0.93 24.11 16.31
C PRO A 76 -0.92 23.21 17.55
N ARG A 77 -0.83 21.91 17.35
CA ARG A 77 -0.48 20.96 18.40
C ARG A 77 1.02 20.99 18.64
N TYR A 78 1.48 20.45 19.78
CA TYR A 78 2.90 20.50 20.12
C TYR A 78 3.79 19.91 19.03
N HIS A 79 3.52 18.69 18.55
CA HIS A 79 4.32 18.05 17.51
C HIS A 79 4.35 18.84 16.19
N GLN A 80 3.29 19.56 15.84
CA GLN A 80 3.24 20.40 14.65
C GLN A 80 4.07 21.68 14.84
N LEU A 81 3.94 22.30 16.01
CA LEU A 81 4.72 23.48 16.39
C LEU A 81 6.20 23.16 16.42
N ASP A 82 6.56 22.06 17.08
CA ASP A 82 7.93 21.61 17.29
C ASP A 82 8.59 21.26 15.95
N ALA A 83 7.94 20.44 15.13
CA ALA A 83 8.45 20.05 13.83
C ALA A 83 8.75 21.26 12.93
N VAL A 84 7.82 22.20 12.82
CA VAL A 84 7.99 23.37 11.95
C VAL A 84 9.10 24.27 12.49
N ARG A 85 9.15 24.52 13.79
CA ARG A 85 10.20 25.34 14.43
C ARG A 85 11.59 24.72 14.23
N LEU A 86 11.72 23.43 14.49
CA LEU A 86 12.99 22.71 14.32
C LEU A 86 13.45 22.71 12.87
N LEU A 87 12.55 22.46 11.91
CA LEU A 87 12.86 22.49 10.49
C LEU A 87 13.30 23.87 10.01
N VAL A 88 12.63 24.92 10.44
CA VAL A 88 13.02 26.30 10.10
C VAL A 88 14.38 26.65 10.69
N ALA A 89 14.61 26.32 11.97
CA ALA A 89 15.89 26.55 12.64
C ALA A 89 17.04 25.76 11.98
N ALA A 90 16.83 24.47 11.67
CA ALA A 90 17.82 23.63 11.01
C ALA A 90 18.12 24.13 9.57
N THR A 91 17.11 24.63 8.88
CA THR A 91 17.28 25.23 7.55
C THR A 91 18.11 26.51 7.62
N GLN A 92 17.84 27.39 8.59
CA GLN A 92 18.56 28.65 8.76
C GLN A 92 20.03 28.43 9.16
N ALA A 93 20.29 27.37 9.94
CA ALA A 93 21.64 27.02 10.42
C ALA A 93 22.48 26.29 9.35
N SER A 94 21.90 25.82 8.26
CA SER A 94 22.58 25.04 7.22
C SER A 94 22.69 25.78 5.90
N ASP A 95 23.48 25.21 4.99
CA ASP A 95 23.49 25.60 3.58
C ASP A 95 22.40 24.87 2.78
N ILE A 96 22.21 25.29 1.52
CA ILE A 96 21.27 24.66 0.60
C ILE A 96 21.67 23.23 0.26
N GLY A 97 20.71 22.36 -0.08
CA GLY A 97 20.92 20.95 -0.43
C GLY A 97 20.59 19.96 0.69
N ARG A 98 20.01 20.45 1.81
CA ARG A 98 19.60 19.60 2.95
C ARG A 98 18.36 18.80 2.67
N ARG A 99 18.27 17.66 3.36
CA ARG A 99 17.15 16.72 3.27
C ARG A 99 16.65 16.42 4.67
N PHE A 100 15.33 16.44 4.85
CA PHE A 100 14.69 16.21 6.14
C PHE A 100 13.55 15.21 5.97
N LEU A 101 13.51 14.17 6.79
CA LEU A 101 12.42 13.22 6.88
C LEU A 101 11.58 13.50 8.11
N ILE A 102 10.28 13.64 7.94
CA ILE A 102 9.32 13.88 9.01
C ILE A 102 8.34 12.71 9.05
N GLN A 103 8.49 11.83 10.06
CA GLN A 103 7.61 10.69 10.28
C GLN A 103 6.47 11.09 11.20
N HIS A 104 5.33 11.45 10.65
CA HIS A 104 4.11 11.75 11.41
C HIS A 104 3.01 10.77 11.05
N SER A 105 2.35 10.19 12.07
CA SER A 105 1.33 9.16 11.87
C SER A 105 0.19 9.59 10.93
N ALA A 106 -0.47 8.62 10.31
CA ALA A 106 -1.65 8.88 9.47
C ALA A 106 -2.76 9.54 10.33
N GLY A 107 -3.30 10.68 9.85
CA GLY A 107 -4.31 11.42 10.59
C GLY A 107 -3.77 12.44 11.58
N SER A 108 -2.46 12.60 11.75
CA SER A 108 -1.84 13.56 12.67
C SER A 108 -1.93 15.04 12.26
N GLY A 109 -2.55 15.35 11.12
CA GLY A 109 -2.67 16.72 10.61
C GLY A 109 -1.44 17.20 9.86
N LYS A 110 -0.72 16.33 9.16
CA LYS A 110 0.45 16.64 8.30
C LYS A 110 0.20 17.83 7.37
N SER A 111 -0.96 17.91 6.74
CA SER A 111 -1.31 18.98 5.81
C SER A 111 -1.22 20.38 6.44
N ASN A 112 -1.55 20.51 7.73
CA ASN A 112 -1.38 21.78 8.46
C ASN A 112 0.11 22.07 8.70
N SER A 113 0.91 21.08 9.11
CA SER A 113 2.36 21.24 9.31
C SER A 113 3.05 21.64 8.00
N ILE A 114 2.66 21.04 6.88
CA ILE A 114 3.14 21.40 5.53
C ILE A 114 2.78 22.84 5.19
N THR A 115 1.55 23.25 5.47
CA THR A 115 1.08 24.62 5.21
C THR A 115 1.87 25.64 6.03
N TRP A 116 2.03 25.42 7.33
CA TRP A 116 2.81 26.30 8.21
C TRP A 116 4.30 26.33 7.83
N LEU A 117 4.86 25.19 7.49
CA LEU A 117 6.26 25.13 7.03
C LEU A 117 6.45 25.91 5.72
N ALA A 118 5.59 25.68 4.71
CA ALA A 118 5.68 26.39 3.45
C ALA A 118 5.61 27.92 3.66
N TYR A 119 4.70 28.38 4.51
CA TYR A 119 4.56 29.78 4.86
C TYR A 119 5.83 30.35 5.49
N GLN A 120 6.40 29.68 6.49
CA GLN A 120 7.57 30.17 7.21
C GLN A 120 8.84 30.09 6.36
N LEU A 121 8.99 29.10 5.48
CA LEU A 121 10.11 29.01 4.57
C LEU A 121 10.12 30.12 3.50
N VAL A 122 8.95 30.56 3.03
CA VAL A 122 8.84 31.73 2.14
C VAL A 122 9.32 33.01 2.79
N MET A 123 9.06 33.15 4.08
CA MET A 123 9.42 34.35 4.88
C MET A 123 10.83 34.27 5.47
N LEU A 124 11.53 33.13 5.30
CA LEU A 124 12.84 32.91 5.90
C LEU A 124 13.90 33.80 5.23
N LEU A 125 14.60 34.58 6.06
CA LEU A 125 15.71 35.44 5.64
C LEU A 125 17.04 34.88 6.16
N LYS A 126 18.08 34.98 5.33
CA LYS A 126 19.47 34.80 5.72
C LYS A 126 20.23 36.02 5.20
N ASP A 127 20.94 36.72 6.07
CA ASP A 127 21.68 37.95 5.74
C ASP A 127 20.79 39.04 5.07
N GLN A 128 19.57 39.19 5.58
CA GLN A 128 18.53 40.12 5.09
C GLN A 128 18.02 39.84 3.66
N GLN A 129 18.40 38.69 3.08
CA GLN A 129 17.89 38.25 1.77
C GLN A 129 16.99 37.03 1.95
N PRO A 130 15.97 36.83 1.09
CA PRO A 130 15.17 35.62 1.09
C PRO A 130 16.06 34.37 0.97
N PHE A 131 15.87 33.41 1.88
CA PHE A 131 16.64 32.16 1.84
C PHE A 131 16.25 31.31 0.63
N PHE A 132 14.96 31.29 0.26
CA PHE A 132 14.44 30.62 -0.91
C PHE A 132 13.76 31.59 -1.87
N ASP A 133 13.92 31.39 -3.16
CA ASP A 133 13.19 32.11 -4.20
C ASP A 133 11.75 31.65 -4.29
N SER A 134 11.53 30.32 -4.20
CA SER A 134 10.21 29.70 -4.21
C SER A 134 10.16 28.46 -3.33
N VAL A 135 8.98 28.20 -2.76
CA VAL A 135 8.64 26.96 -2.04
C VAL A 135 7.67 26.16 -2.91
N ILE A 136 8.00 24.92 -3.19
CA ILE A 136 7.21 24.02 -4.03
C ILE A 136 6.62 22.93 -3.14
N VAL A 137 5.29 22.80 -3.12
CA VAL A 137 4.58 21.75 -2.40
C VAL A 137 4.12 20.72 -3.42
N VAL A 138 4.62 19.49 -3.26
CA VAL A 138 4.32 18.36 -4.14
C VAL A 138 3.37 17.41 -3.42
N THR A 139 2.21 17.14 -4.04
CA THR A 139 1.16 16.26 -3.49
C THR A 139 0.87 15.10 -4.43
N ASP A 140 0.32 14.01 -3.90
CA ASP A 140 -0.05 12.84 -4.69
C ASP A 140 -1.32 13.07 -5.53
N ARG A 141 -2.32 13.73 -4.94
CA ARG A 141 -3.68 13.75 -5.48
C ARG A 141 -4.27 15.15 -5.58
N VAL A 142 -5.10 15.30 -6.60
CA VAL A 142 -5.87 16.53 -6.83
C VAL A 142 -6.76 16.92 -5.62
N ASN A 143 -7.31 15.97 -4.88
CA ASN A 143 -8.14 16.27 -3.70
C ASN A 143 -7.32 16.74 -2.50
N LEU A 144 -6.15 16.13 -2.25
CA LEU A 144 -5.22 16.54 -1.19
C LEU A 144 -4.63 17.92 -1.52
N ASP A 145 -4.30 18.13 -2.76
CA ASP A 145 -3.91 19.37 -3.37
C ASP A 145 -4.95 20.48 -3.12
N ARG A 146 -6.25 20.19 -3.30
CA ARG A 146 -7.33 21.12 -2.98
C ARG A 146 -7.35 21.46 -1.49
N GLN A 147 -7.22 20.46 -0.60
CA GLN A 147 -7.22 20.68 0.85
C GLN A 147 -6.03 21.54 1.31
N ILE A 148 -4.82 21.26 0.81
CA ILE A 148 -3.63 22.06 1.12
C ILE A 148 -3.79 23.47 0.55
N ARG A 149 -4.31 23.61 -0.66
CA ARG A 149 -4.62 24.90 -1.28
C ARG A 149 -5.60 25.73 -0.45
N ASP A 150 -6.70 25.12 -0.01
CA ASP A 150 -7.73 25.79 0.79
C ASP A 150 -7.16 26.22 2.15
N ASN A 151 -6.30 25.39 2.75
CA ASN A 151 -5.57 25.74 3.97
C ASN A 151 -4.59 26.90 3.75
N ILE A 152 -3.82 26.90 2.67
CA ILE A 152 -2.88 28.00 2.34
C ILE A 152 -3.66 29.27 1.99
N ASN A 153 -4.76 29.19 1.25
CA ASN A 153 -5.59 30.34 0.90
C ASN A 153 -6.31 30.95 2.12
N ALA A 154 -6.56 30.12 3.17
CA ALA A 154 -7.12 30.61 4.44
C ALA A 154 -6.16 31.56 5.16
N PHE A 155 -4.87 31.53 4.87
CA PHE A 155 -3.93 32.59 5.22
C PHE A 155 -4.18 33.83 4.36
N LYS A 156 -5.07 34.69 4.75
CA LYS A 156 -5.45 35.93 4.01
C LYS A 156 -4.26 36.77 3.48
N ARG A 157 -3.07 36.64 4.07
CA ARG A 157 -1.85 37.35 3.67
C ARG A 157 -1.18 36.78 2.43
N LEU A 158 -1.57 35.59 1.95
CA LEU A 158 -0.86 34.84 0.89
C LEU A 158 -1.65 34.63 -0.41
N SER A 159 -2.90 35.05 -0.49
CA SER A 159 -3.75 34.80 -1.67
C SER A 159 -3.13 35.20 -3.01
N ASN A 160 -2.27 36.25 -3.02
CA ASN A 160 -1.55 36.71 -4.20
C ASN A 160 -0.19 36.02 -4.41
N VAL A 161 0.29 35.20 -3.47
CA VAL A 161 1.65 34.63 -3.45
C VAL A 161 1.64 33.17 -3.92
N VAL A 162 0.46 32.52 -3.88
CA VAL A 162 0.29 31.10 -4.25
C VAL A 162 -0.02 30.95 -5.73
N GLY A 163 0.64 30.03 -6.39
CA GLY A 163 0.39 29.60 -7.75
C GLY A 163 0.02 28.12 -7.79
N TRP A 164 -0.93 27.78 -8.64
CA TRP A 164 -1.34 26.43 -8.89
C TRP A 164 -0.90 26.01 -10.30
N ALA A 165 -0.29 24.83 -10.40
CA ALA A 165 0.17 24.28 -11.66
C ALA A 165 -0.59 23.01 -12.02
N ASP A 166 -1.63 23.15 -12.82
CA ASP A 166 -2.38 22.05 -13.42
C ASP A 166 -1.71 21.46 -14.67
N LYS A 167 -0.92 22.28 -15.38
CA LYS A 167 -0.15 21.90 -16.57
C LYS A 167 1.34 22.24 -16.42
N SER A 168 2.21 21.50 -17.12
CA SER A 168 3.66 21.73 -17.09
C SER A 168 4.05 23.14 -17.58
N GLU A 169 3.33 23.67 -18.58
CA GLU A 169 3.54 25.03 -19.06
C GLU A 169 3.20 26.08 -18.00
N THR A 170 2.09 25.92 -17.29
CA THR A 170 1.70 26.78 -16.17
C THR A 170 2.77 26.73 -15.06
N LEU A 171 3.27 25.54 -14.77
CA LEU A 171 4.33 25.34 -13.79
C LEU A 171 5.60 26.11 -14.17
N ARG A 172 6.05 26.01 -15.44
CA ARG A 172 7.21 26.76 -15.96
C ARG A 172 7.02 28.26 -15.80
N LYS A 173 5.87 28.80 -16.19
CA LYS A 173 5.54 30.23 -16.06
C LYS A 173 5.58 30.70 -14.60
N LEU A 174 5.08 29.86 -13.65
CA LEU A 174 5.10 30.19 -12.23
C LEU A 174 6.53 30.17 -11.65
N LEU A 175 7.36 29.20 -12.04
CA LEU A 175 8.75 29.07 -11.61
C LEU A 175 9.60 30.24 -12.12
N GLN A 176 9.52 30.54 -13.42
CA GLN A 176 10.23 31.63 -14.07
C GLN A 176 9.77 33.00 -13.56
N GLY A 177 8.46 33.15 -13.33
CA GLY A 177 7.86 34.36 -12.76
C GLY A 177 8.15 34.58 -11.27
N GLY A 178 8.89 33.67 -10.61
CA GLY A 178 9.28 33.81 -9.21
C GLY A 178 8.13 33.76 -8.23
N LYS A 179 7.07 32.95 -8.54
CA LYS A 179 5.95 32.76 -7.64
C LYS A 179 6.43 32.12 -6.32
N LYS A 180 6.05 32.69 -5.20
CA LYS A 180 6.63 32.34 -3.89
C LYS A 180 6.23 30.97 -3.38
N ILE A 181 4.96 30.56 -3.55
CA ILE A 181 4.51 29.20 -3.25
C ILE A 181 3.89 28.61 -4.50
N ILE A 182 4.32 27.42 -4.86
CA ILE A 182 3.79 26.69 -6.02
C ILE A 182 3.32 25.34 -5.53
N ILE A 183 2.05 25.00 -5.81
CA ILE A 183 1.48 23.70 -5.49
C ILE A 183 1.37 22.88 -6.78
N SER A 184 1.85 21.67 -6.77
CA SER A 184 1.87 20.78 -7.93
C SER A 184 1.69 19.32 -7.54
N THR A 185 1.20 18.51 -8.48
CA THR A 185 1.07 17.08 -8.27
C THR A 185 2.38 16.35 -8.61
N ILE A 186 2.57 15.17 -8.00
CA ILE A 186 3.76 14.33 -8.18
C ILE A 186 4.06 14.00 -9.65
N ASN A 187 3.02 13.89 -10.49
CA ASN A 187 3.18 13.60 -11.92
C ASN A 187 4.00 14.66 -12.68
N LYS A 188 4.18 15.84 -12.10
CA LYS A 188 4.98 16.94 -12.67
C LYS A 188 6.34 17.13 -11.97
N PHE A 189 6.65 16.25 -11.03
CA PHE A 189 7.83 16.39 -10.19
C PHE A 189 9.14 16.29 -11.00
N SER A 190 9.20 15.38 -11.99
CA SER A 190 10.34 15.29 -12.91
C SER A 190 10.58 16.60 -13.67
N PHE A 191 9.49 17.17 -14.17
CA PHE A 191 9.55 18.46 -14.85
C PHE A 191 10.02 19.60 -13.93
N ILE A 192 9.61 19.59 -12.65
CA ILE A 192 10.11 20.53 -11.64
C ILE A 192 11.63 20.41 -11.49
N LEU A 193 12.13 19.19 -11.33
CA LEU A 193 13.56 18.95 -11.13
C LEU A 193 14.39 19.38 -12.35
N ASP A 194 13.88 19.17 -13.56
CA ASP A 194 14.54 19.62 -14.80
C ASP A 194 14.66 21.13 -14.87
N GLU A 195 13.55 21.83 -14.67
CA GLU A 195 13.55 23.30 -14.74
C GLU A 195 14.47 23.89 -13.66
N ILE A 196 14.44 23.33 -12.44
CA ILE A 196 15.30 23.78 -11.34
C ILE A 196 16.78 23.50 -11.63
N GLY A 197 17.10 22.31 -12.15
CA GLY A 197 18.47 21.90 -12.40
C GLY A 197 19.10 22.52 -13.64
N SER A 198 18.30 22.94 -14.62
CA SER A 198 18.78 23.45 -15.90
C SER A 198 18.66 24.99 -16.04
N SER A 199 17.43 25.50 -16.10
CA SER A 199 17.14 26.88 -16.39
C SER A 199 17.18 27.82 -15.19
N LEU A 200 17.12 27.30 -13.96
CA LEU A 200 17.00 28.05 -12.71
C LEU A 200 18.11 27.71 -11.70
N LYS A 201 19.31 27.38 -12.16
CA LYS A 201 20.46 26.97 -11.32
C LYS A 201 20.86 27.98 -10.26
N ASP A 202 20.68 29.28 -10.55
CA ASP A 202 21.05 30.36 -9.66
C ASP A 202 19.99 30.69 -8.60
N LYS A 203 18.82 30.06 -8.69
CA LYS A 203 17.73 30.24 -7.72
C LYS A 203 17.73 29.11 -6.69
N ARG A 204 17.22 29.41 -5.49
CA ARG A 204 17.15 28.49 -4.36
C ARG A 204 15.70 28.07 -4.09
N PHE A 205 15.48 26.78 -3.89
CA PHE A 205 14.15 26.19 -3.73
C PHE A 205 14.00 25.42 -2.41
N ALA A 206 12.80 25.47 -1.85
CA ALA A 206 12.35 24.49 -0.86
C ALA A 206 11.31 23.57 -1.50
N ILE A 207 11.51 22.26 -1.42
CA ILE A 207 10.59 21.26 -1.96
C ILE A 207 10.01 20.47 -0.80
N ILE A 208 8.70 20.64 -0.57
CA ILE A 208 7.96 19.93 0.46
C ILE A 208 7.17 18.83 -0.24
N ILE A 209 7.43 17.57 0.17
CA ILE A 209 6.81 16.40 -0.43
C ILE A 209 5.80 15.85 0.57
N ASP A 210 4.52 15.88 0.23
CA ASP A 210 3.49 15.22 1.02
C ASP A 210 3.40 13.75 0.64
N GLU A 211 2.97 12.95 1.59
CA GLU A 211 2.82 11.50 1.47
C GLU A 211 2.03 11.12 0.23
N ALA A 212 2.73 10.64 -0.74
CA ALA A 212 2.17 10.23 -2.00
C ALA A 212 1.82 8.74 -1.91
N HIS A 213 0.64 8.46 -1.41
CA HIS A 213 0.09 7.12 -1.35
C HIS A 213 -0.83 6.88 -2.52
N SER A 214 -0.53 5.93 -3.31
CA SER A 214 -1.32 5.21 -4.29
C SER A 214 -1.00 5.40 -5.75
N SER A 215 -0.71 4.29 -6.27
CA SER A 215 -0.94 3.86 -7.62
C SER A 215 -2.38 4.06 -8.03
N GLN A 216 -2.69 5.03 -8.82
CA GLN A 216 -3.77 4.89 -9.76
C GLN A 216 -3.24 5.26 -11.15
N ASN A 217 -3.25 4.24 -12.02
CA ASN A 217 -3.05 4.20 -13.45
C ASN A 217 -1.68 3.70 -13.94
N GLY A 218 -1.61 2.39 -14.20
CA GLY A 218 -0.57 1.73 -14.98
C GLY A 218 -0.34 2.30 -16.40
N ALA A 219 -1.15 3.26 -16.84
CA ALA A 219 -0.98 3.97 -18.11
C ALA A 219 0.02 5.15 -18.03
N LEU A 220 0.32 5.66 -16.83
CA LEU A 220 1.26 6.78 -16.64
C LEU A 220 2.73 6.34 -16.53
N SER A 221 2.99 5.08 -16.20
CA SER A 221 4.35 4.54 -16.11
C SER A 221 5.06 4.44 -17.46
N ALA A 222 4.31 4.26 -18.56
CA ALA A 222 4.87 4.20 -19.91
C ALA A 222 5.31 5.57 -20.44
N ASN A 223 4.69 6.66 -20.01
CA ASN A 223 4.99 8.01 -20.50
C ASN A 223 6.14 8.69 -19.73
N LEU A 224 6.52 8.21 -18.55
CA LEU A 224 7.65 8.73 -17.78
C LEU A 224 9.01 8.25 -18.31
N ALA A 225 9.03 7.12 -19.02
CA ALA A 225 10.25 6.61 -19.65
C ALA A 225 10.63 7.37 -20.95
N THR A 226 9.73 8.18 -21.51
CA THR A 226 9.97 8.96 -22.76
C THR A 226 10.40 10.39 -22.51
N GLY A 227 10.43 10.89 -21.27
CA GLY A 227 10.78 12.27 -20.94
C GLY A 227 12.28 12.54 -20.70
N ILE A 228 13.17 11.59 -20.98
CA ILE A 228 14.62 11.71 -20.70
C ILE A 228 15.41 12.34 -21.86
N SER A 229 14.81 12.67 -22.98
CA SER A 229 15.48 13.41 -24.04
C SER A 229 15.02 14.86 -24.08
N GLY A 230 15.97 15.76 -23.93
CA GLY A 230 15.77 17.21 -23.91
C GLY A 230 15.36 17.79 -25.25
N ASN A 231 14.28 17.33 -25.86
CA ASN A 231 13.50 18.01 -26.86
C ASN A 231 12.05 17.62 -26.66
N ALA A 232 11.20 18.63 -26.45
CA ALA A 232 9.78 18.49 -26.31
C ALA A 232 9.18 17.90 -27.59
N ALA A 233 8.92 16.58 -27.58
CA ALA A 233 8.05 16.01 -28.57
C ALA A 233 6.59 16.42 -28.27
N PRO A 234 5.77 16.70 -29.27
CA PRO A 234 4.41 17.13 -29.09
C PRO A 234 3.60 16.01 -28.45
N ILE A 235 2.94 16.35 -27.35
CA ILE A 235 1.91 15.55 -26.72
C ILE A 235 0.90 15.17 -27.80
N VAL A 236 0.74 13.87 -28.05
CA VAL A 236 -0.43 13.39 -28.80
C VAL A 236 -1.65 13.88 -28.04
N LYS A 237 -2.32 14.87 -28.59
CA LYS A 237 -3.61 15.34 -28.14
C LYS A 237 -4.57 14.17 -28.22
N VAL A 238 -4.88 13.54 -27.10
CA VAL A 238 -6.18 12.93 -26.94
C VAL A 238 -7.14 14.13 -26.90
N THR A 239 -7.77 14.39 -28.01
CA THR A 239 -8.87 15.34 -28.13
C THR A 239 -9.99 14.84 -27.24
N GLU A 240 -10.13 15.45 -26.07
CA GLU A 240 -11.43 15.50 -25.42
C GLU A 240 -12.34 16.33 -26.34
N SER A 241 -13.18 15.68 -27.10
CA SER A 241 -14.29 16.32 -27.76
C SER A 241 -15.29 16.78 -26.68
N SER A 242 -15.23 18.03 -26.33
CA SER A 242 -16.35 18.73 -25.71
C SER A 242 -17.47 18.83 -26.72
N SER A 243 -18.41 17.92 -26.67
CA SER A 243 -19.72 18.13 -27.29
C SER A 243 -20.66 18.72 -26.25
N GLU A 244 -20.87 20.00 -26.31
CA GLU A 244 -22.10 20.63 -25.85
C GLU A 244 -23.25 20.02 -26.65
N THR A 245 -24.10 19.27 -26.01
CA THR A 245 -25.41 18.87 -26.55
C THR A 245 -26.48 19.26 -25.58
N GLU A 246 -27.40 19.99 -26.14
CA GLU A 246 -28.61 20.53 -25.57
C GLU A 246 -29.45 19.46 -24.86
N THR A 247 -30.05 19.86 -23.76
CA THR A 247 -31.03 19.11 -22.95
C THR A 247 -32.31 18.88 -23.73
N GLU A 248 -32.56 17.66 -24.19
CA GLU A 248 -33.92 17.17 -24.47
C GLU A 248 -34.36 16.30 -23.28
N GLU A 249 -35.47 16.70 -22.68
CA GLU A 249 -36.19 15.93 -21.67
C GLU A 249 -36.75 14.64 -22.28
N VAL A 250 -36.14 13.51 -21.91
CA VAL A 250 -36.73 12.19 -22.19
C VAL A 250 -37.31 11.63 -20.90
N SER A 251 -38.60 11.48 -20.89
CA SER A 251 -39.35 10.80 -19.85
C SER A 251 -38.95 9.34 -19.75
N VAL A 252 -38.33 8.97 -18.63
CA VAL A 252 -37.92 7.59 -18.34
C VAL A 252 -39.10 6.86 -17.70
N SER A 253 -39.65 5.88 -18.42
CA SER A 253 -40.54 4.86 -17.85
C SER A 253 -39.73 3.91 -16.97
N GLU A 254 -40.16 3.73 -15.72
CA GLU A 254 -39.56 2.78 -14.78
C GLU A 254 -39.87 1.34 -15.22
N GLU A 255 -38.96 0.71 -15.93
CA GLU A 255 -38.86 -0.74 -16.01
C GLU A 255 -37.53 -1.18 -15.39
N HIS A 256 -37.59 -1.79 -14.22
CA HIS A 256 -36.45 -2.44 -13.57
C HIS A 256 -36.07 -3.68 -14.38
N PRO A 257 -34.83 -3.79 -14.91
CA PRO A 257 -34.38 -5.01 -15.55
C PRO A 257 -34.27 -6.13 -14.52
N HIS A 258 -34.94 -7.24 -14.77
CA HIS A 258 -34.74 -8.49 -14.04
C HIS A 258 -33.30 -8.96 -14.22
N TYR A 259 -32.53 -8.98 -13.10
CA TYR A 259 -31.16 -9.48 -13.09
C TYR A 259 -31.17 -11.00 -13.09
N VAL A 260 -30.47 -11.59 -14.06
CA VAL A 260 -30.14 -13.02 -14.11
C VAL A 260 -28.75 -13.18 -13.47
N LEU A 261 -28.64 -14.09 -12.48
CA LEU A 261 -27.35 -14.45 -11.90
C LEU A 261 -26.39 -14.93 -13.01
N PRO A 262 -25.10 -14.62 -12.95
CA PRO A 262 -24.14 -15.14 -13.93
C PRO A 262 -24.16 -16.65 -13.98
N GLU A 263 -24.20 -17.22 -15.17
CA GLU A 263 -24.06 -18.67 -15.37
C GLU A 263 -22.67 -19.14 -14.89
N ASP A 264 -22.59 -20.41 -14.49
CA ASP A 264 -21.40 -21.04 -13.92
C ASP A 264 -20.13 -20.79 -14.76
N ASN A 265 -20.27 -20.71 -16.08
CA ASN A 265 -19.18 -20.41 -17.02
C ASN A 265 -18.58 -19.00 -16.86
N GLN A 266 -19.37 -17.98 -16.43
CA GLN A 266 -18.84 -16.63 -16.22
C GLN A 266 -17.98 -16.55 -14.96
N VAL A 267 -18.34 -17.33 -13.93
CA VAL A 267 -17.53 -17.41 -12.70
C VAL A 267 -16.23 -18.17 -12.95
N LYS A 268 -16.28 -19.21 -13.81
CA LYS A 268 -15.07 -19.96 -14.22
C LYS A 268 -14.12 -19.07 -15.03
N MET A 269 -14.65 -18.30 -15.99
CA MET A 269 -13.84 -17.34 -16.77
C MET A 269 -13.23 -16.25 -15.89
N ALA A 270 -13.97 -15.71 -14.91
CA ALA A 270 -13.43 -14.71 -13.98
C ALA A 270 -12.32 -15.26 -13.07
N ALA A 271 -12.33 -16.57 -12.79
CA ALA A 271 -11.28 -17.22 -12.02
C ALA A 271 -10.05 -17.60 -12.87
N GLU A 272 -10.24 -17.85 -14.18
CA GLU A 272 -9.15 -18.13 -15.13
C GLU A 272 -8.39 -16.86 -15.55
N ASP A 273 -9.10 -15.72 -15.65
CA ASP A 273 -8.51 -14.42 -15.93
C ASP A 273 -7.68 -13.85 -14.75
N ILE A 274 -7.68 -14.52 -13.58
CA ILE A 274 -6.72 -14.25 -12.53
C ILE A 274 -5.36 -14.80 -12.96
N HIS A 275 -4.69 -14.06 -13.82
CA HIS A 275 -3.29 -14.26 -14.15
C HIS A 275 -2.47 -14.05 -12.88
N TRP A 276 -2.01 -15.15 -12.30
CA TRP A 276 -0.92 -15.17 -11.31
C TRP A 276 0.45 -15.00 -12.01
N GLY A 277 0.47 -14.26 -13.12
CA GLY A 277 1.71 -13.76 -13.64
C GLY A 277 2.12 -12.57 -12.78
N GLU A 278 3.34 -12.64 -12.21
CA GLU A 278 4.02 -11.61 -11.43
C GLU A 278 3.08 -10.45 -11.11
N VAL A 279 2.63 -10.32 -9.87
CA VAL A 279 2.06 -9.06 -9.41
C VAL A 279 3.16 -8.06 -9.73
N GLU A 280 3.06 -7.35 -10.85
CA GLU A 280 3.80 -6.13 -11.03
C GLU A 280 3.40 -5.34 -9.79
N GLU A 281 4.32 -5.25 -8.84
CA GLU A 281 4.13 -4.39 -7.66
C GLU A 281 3.76 -3.06 -8.27
N GLU A 282 2.48 -2.70 -8.13
CA GLU A 282 2.00 -1.41 -8.63
C GLU A 282 2.89 -0.38 -7.98
N GLU A 283 3.72 0.25 -8.80
CA GLU A 283 4.64 1.29 -8.34
C GLU A 283 3.84 2.34 -7.61
N ASP A 284 4.01 2.42 -6.30
CA ASP A 284 3.38 3.47 -5.54
C ASP A 284 4.03 4.83 -5.83
N THR A 285 3.49 5.88 -5.31
CA THR A 285 3.96 7.24 -5.62
C THR A 285 5.33 7.51 -5.01
N GLU A 286 5.69 6.83 -3.93
CA GLU A 286 7.03 6.90 -3.35
C GLU A 286 8.04 6.27 -4.30
N ASP A 287 7.70 5.15 -4.93
CA ASP A 287 8.50 4.55 -6.00
C ASP A 287 8.60 5.47 -7.22
N LYS A 288 7.52 6.20 -7.55
CA LYS A 288 7.55 7.24 -8.60
C LYS A 288 8.44 8.42 -8.23
N ILE A 289 8.38 8.94 -7.00
CA ILE A 289 9.29 9.97 -6.48
C ILE A 289 10.73 9.47 -6.56
N HIS A 290 10.99 8.26 -6.10
CA HIS A 290 12.29 7.66 -6.18
C HIS A 290 12.75 7.54 -7.63
N ARG A 291 11.92 7.13 -8.57
CA ARG A 291 12.23 7.04 -10.00
C ARG A 291 12.56 8.41 -10.59
N ILE A 292 11.79 9.43 -10.24
CA ILE A 292 11.94 10.80 -10.74
C ILE A 292 13.19 11.47 -10.16
N LEU A 293 13.43 11.35 -8.86
CA LEU A 293 14.67 11.80 -8.20
C LEU A 293 15.90 11.08 -8.74
N LYS A 294 15.69 9.91 -9.31
CA LYS A 294 16.65 8.98 -9.88
C LYS A 294 17.11 9.28 -11.29
N GLY A 295 16.19 9.56 -12.18
CA GLY A 295 16.53 9.90 -13.58
C GLY A 295 17.24 11.24 -13.69
N ARG A 296 17.18 12.03 -12.60
CA ARG A 296 17.71 13.39 -12.56
C ARG A 296 18.14 13.65 -11.14
N LYS A 297 19.42 13.63 -10.89
CA LYS A 297 20.01 13.90 -9.58
C LYS A 297 19.27 14.99 -8.82
N MET A 298 19.01 14.76 -7.53
CA MET A 298 18.41 15.77 -6.66
C MET A 298 19.12 17.11 -6.85
N ALA A 299 18.34 18.14 -7.14
CA ALA A 299 18.87 19.47 -7.44
C ALA A 299 19.66 19.98 -6.22
N LYS A 300 20.92 20.36 -6.44
CA LYS A 300 21.83 20.84 -5.37
C LYS A 300 21.41 22.21 -4.83
N ASN A 301 20.59 22.96 -5.56
CA ASN A 301 20.07 24.27 -5.20
C ASN A 301 18.68 24.19 -4.53
N ALA A 302 18.30 23.02 -3.99
CA ALA A 302 17.04 22.82 -3.30
C ALA A 302 17.21 22.10 -1.96
N ASN A 303 16.41 22.47 -0.95
CA ASN A 303 16.18 21.68 0.26
C ASN A 303 14.91 20.84 0.10
N TYR A 304 14.92 19.65 0.68
CA TYR A 304 13.81 18.71 0.61
C TYR A 304 13.25 18.40 1.98
N TYR A 305 11.93 18.44 2.11
CA TYR A 305 11.18 18.17 3.34
C TYR A 305 10.14 17.09 3.05
N ALA A 306 10.47 15.84 3.37
CA ALA A 306 9.62 14.67 3.10
C ALA A 306 8.75 14.34 4.31
N PHE A 307 7.44 14.50 4.18
CA PHE A 307 6.45 14.11 5.19
C PHE A 307 5.84 12.76 4.84
N THR A 308 5.89 11.81 5.76
CA THR A 308 5.26 10.49 5.61
C THR A 308 4.80 9.92 6.93
N ALA A 309 3.77 9.07 6.92
CA ALA A 309 3.39 8.26 8.08
C ALA A 309 4.13 6.91 8.11
N THR A 310 4.58 6.44 6.95
CA THR A 310 5.03 5.09 6.73
C THR A 310 6.28 5.09 5.84
N PRO A 311 7.43 5.54 6.39
CA PRO A 311 8.67 5.61 5.62
C PRO A 311 9.10 4.21 5.17
N LYS A 312 9.47 4.09 3.89
CA LYS A 312 10.11 2.89 3.34
C LYS A 312 11.62 2.97 3.51
N ASN A 313 12.29 1.83 3.33
CA ASN A 313 13.76 1.72 3.43
C ASN A 313 14.45 2.79 2.56
N LYS A 314 14.01 2.94 1.31
CA LYS A 314 14.53 3.95 0.38
C LYS A 314 14.31 5.38 0.88
N THR A 315 13.15 5.67 1.48
CA THR A 315 12.83 7.01 2.00
C THR A 315 13.71 7.35 3.19
N LEU A 316 13.94 6.38 4.08
CA LEU A 316 14.85 6.53 5.21
C LEU A 316 16.28 6.79 4.75
N GLU A 317 16.79 6.02 3.79
CA GLU A 317 18.14 6.20 3.26
C GLU A 317 18.33 7.52 2.51
N MET A 318 17.27 8.01 1.81
CA MET A 318 17.31 9.23 1.01
C MET A 318 17.15 10.51 1.84
N PHE A 319 16.27 10.52 2.82
CA PHE A 319 15.85 11.72 3.56
C PHE A 319 16.14 11.65 5.07
N GLY A 320 16.43 10.47 5.61
CA GLY A 320 16.73 10.28 7.03
C GLY A 320 18.08 10.85 7.43
N GLU A 321 18.21 11.17 8.71
CA GLU A 321 19.48 11.55 9.31
C GLU A 321 20.35 10.32 9.51
N LYS A 322 21.54 10.35 8.94
CA LYS A 322 22.54 9.28 9.04
C LYS A 322 23.32 9.41 10.32
N SER A 323 23.43 8.33 11.06
CA SER A 323 24.31 8.15 12.22
C SER A 323 25.02 6.80 12.14
N TYR A 324 26.00 6.57 13.01
CA TYR A 324 26.72 5.30 13.08
C TYR A 324 26.63 4.76 14.51
N ASP A 325 26.41 3.46 14.65
CA ASP A 325 26.45 2.77 15.93
C ASP A 325 27.90 2.52 16.41
N ALA A 326 28.04 1.86 17.57
CA ALA A 326 29.36 1.52 18.15
C ALA A 326 30.15 0.53 17.28
N ASN A 327 29.51 -0.21 16.41
CA ASN A 327 30.12 -1.17 15.49
C ASN A 327 30.48 -0.53 14.14
N GLY A 328 30.12 0.74 13.92
CA GLY A 328 30.32 1.46 12.67
C GLY A 328 29.23 1.17 11.63
N GLU A 329 28.11 0.56 12.01
CA GLU A 329 26.97 0.32 11.13
C GLU A 329 26.13 1.60 10.99
N ALA A 330 25.75 1.92 9.76
CA ALA A 330 24.97 3.11 9.48
C ALA A 330 23.51 2.94 9.88
N HIS A 331 22.95 3.96 10.51
CA HIS A 331 21.55 4.06 10.88
C HIS A 331 20.94 5.32 10.27
N PHE A 332 19.74 5.19 9.71
CA PHE A 332 18.99 6.32 9.17
C PHE A 332 17.67 6.45 9.92
N ALA A 333 17.47 7.61 10.51
CA ALA A 333 16.28 7.92 11.33
C ALA A 333 15.58 9.20 10.84
N PRO A 334 14.28 9.38 11.13
CA PRO A 334 13.60 10.63 10.85
C PRO A 334 14.21 11.82 11.64
N PHE A 335 14.24 13.00 11.02
CA PHE A 335 14.62 14.26 11.68
C PHE A 335 13.61 14.64 12.78
N HIS A 336 12.32 14.40 12.55
CA HIS A 336 11.26 14.63 13.53
C HIS A 336 10.22 13.53 13.43
N GLU A 337 9.69 13.12 14.60
CA GLU A 337 8.70 12.04 14.68
C GLU A 337 7.47 12.43 15.51
N TYR A 338 6.32 11.93 15.09
CA TYR A 338 5.10 11.85 15.86
C TYR A 338 4.46 10.50 15.59
N THR A 339 4.74 9.54 16.46
CA THR A 339 4.47 8.13 16.24
C THR A 339 2.97 7.81 16.26
N MET A 340 2.58 6.67 15.71
CA MET A 340 1.20 6.17 15.80
C MET A 340 0.84 5.90 17.26
N LYS A 341 1.75 5.33 18.05
CA LYS A 341 1.57 5.10 19.47
C LYS A 341 1.23 6.38 20.21
N GLN A 342 2.05 7.43 20.06
CA GLN A 342 1.81 8.72 20.71
C GLN A 342 0.46 9.32 20.31
N ALA A 343 0.12 9.26 19.02
CA ALA A 343 -1.13 9.79 18.49
C ALA A 343 -2.37 9.04 19.03
N ILE A 344 -2.28 7.73 19.25
CA ILE A 344 -3.34 6.92 19.89
C ILE A 344 -3.45 7.25 21.37
N GLU A 345 -2.35 7.27 22.11
CA GLU A 345 -2.33 7.55 23.54
C GLU A 345 -2.81 8.97 23.89
N GLU A 346 -2.55 9.93 23.00
CA GLU A 346 -3.05 11.30 23.11
C GLU A 346 -4.52 11.45 22.65
N GLY A 347 -5.13 10.38 22.12
CA GLY A 347 -6.48 10.44 21.58
C GLY A 347 -6.61 11.31 20.34
N PHE A 348 -5.51 11.54 19.61
CA PHE A 348 -5.51 12.29 18.36
C PHE A 348 -6.04 11.46 17.20
N ILE A 349 -5.76 10.16 17.23
CA ILE A 349 -6.33 9.14 16.36
C ILE A 349 -6.87 8.01 17.23
N LEU A 350 -7.77 7.20 16.66
CA LEU A 350 -8.30 6.02 17.32
C LEU A 350 -7.44 4.79 16.99
N ASP A 351 -7.33 3.87 17.95
CA ASP A 351 -6.76 2.55 17.74
C ASP A 351 -7.74 1.70 16.92
N VAL A 352 -7.40 1.48 15.65
CA VAL A 352 -8.23 0.72 14.71
C VAL A 352 -8.15 -0.79 14.92
N LEU A 353 -7.15 -1.27 15.65
CA LEU A 353 -6.92 -2.68 15.95
C LEU A 353 -7.56 -3.12 17.28
N LYS A 354 -8.21 -2.22 18.00
CA LYS A 354 -8.80 -2.50 19.31
C LYS A 354 -9.97 -3.48 19.23
N TYR A 355 -10.82 -3.37 18.22
CA TYR A 355 -11.98 -4.23 18.00
C TYR A 355 -11.89 -4.85 16.61
N TYR A 356 -11.00 -5.83 16.51
CA TYR A 356 -10.75 -6.58 15.29
C TYR A 356 -11.42 -7.96 15.38
N THR A 357 -12.25 -8.28 14.39
CA THR A 357 -12.97 -9.55 14.32
C THR A 357 -12.61 -10.27 13.04
N PRO A 358 -11.77 -11.30 13.08
CA PRO A 358 -11.52 -12.15 11.92
C PRO A 358 -12.68 -13.10 11.66
N TYR A 359 -12.82 -13.49 10.41
CA TYR A 359 -13.77 -14.50 9.95
C TYR A 359 -13.04 -15.58 9.19
N SER A 360 -13.13 -16.82 9.64
CA SER A 360 -12.61 -17.99 8.92
C SER A 360 -13.61 -18.50 7.90
N SER A 361 -13.12 -18.73 6.69
CA SER A 361 -13.88 -19.27 5.58
C SER A 361 -13.52 -20.73 5.32
N TYR A 362 -14.52 -21.60 5.22
CA TYR A 362 -14.39 -23.02 4.97
C TYR A 362 -15.01 -23.33 3.61
N TYR A 363 -14.26 -24.06 2.79
CA TYR A 363 -14.66 -24.39 1.42
C TYR A 363 -14.56 -25.88 1.18
N ARG A 364 -15.42 -26.40 0.33
CA ARG A 364 -15.31 -27.75 -0.20
C ARG A 364 -15.50 -27.72 -1.72
N VAL A 365 -14.59 -28.33 -2.42
CA VAL A 365 -14.64 -28.51 -3.86
C VAL A 365 -14.64 -29.99 -4.23
N LEU A 366 -15.24 -30.35 -5.33
CA LEU A 366 -15.31 -31.71 -5.86
C LEU A 366 -14.49 -31.79 -7.16
N LYS A 367 -13.73 -32.87 -7.34
CA LYS A 367 -13.08 -33.21 -8.58
C LYS A 367 -14.13 -33.73 -9.55
N THR A 368 -14.22 -33.14 -10.74
CA THR A 368 -15.15 -33.56 -11.81
C THR A 368 -14.46 -34.32 -12.93
N ALA A 369 -13.15 -34.16 -13.10
CA ALA A 369 -12.40 -34.87 -14.13
C ALA A 369 -12.35 -36.38 -13.89
N GLN A 370 -12.46 -37.16 -14.98
CA GLN A 370 -12.28 -38.61 -14.94
C GLN A 370 -10.81 -39.00 -14.78
N ASP A 371 -9.90 -38.24 -15.42
CA ASP A 371 -8.46 -38.36 -15.31
C ASP A 371 -7.95 -37.63 -14.04
N ASP A 372 -6.69 -37.83 -13.70
CA ASP A 372 -6.03 -37.22 -12.55
C ASP A 372 -4.81 -36.38 -12.97
N PRO A 373 -5.03 -35.25 -13.64
CA PRO A 373 -3.95 -34.40 -14.11
C PRO A 373 -3.15 -33.81 -12.94
N GLU A 374 -1.85 -33.62 -13.17
CA GLU A 374 -0.94 -33.03 -12.20
C GLU A 374 -0.85 -31.51 -12.39
N TYR A 375 -0.85 -30.78 -11.28
CA TYR A 375 -0.76 -29.31 -11.24
C TYR A 375 0.28 -28.82 -10.23
N ASP A 376 0.79 -27.60 -10.40
CA ASP A 376 1.59 -26.93 -9.37
C ASP A 376 0.76 -26.74 -8.10
N LYS A 377 1.12 -27.44 -7.03
CA LYS A 377 0.37 -27.48 -5.76
C LYS A 377 0.04 -26.11 -5.20
N LYS A 378 1.03 -25.21 -5.12
CA LYS A 378 0.86 -23.89 -4.51
C LYS A 378 -0.04 -22.97 -5.34
N LYS A 379 0.18 -22.96 -6.65
CA LYS A 379 -0.63 -22.17 -7.57
C LYS A 379 -2.05 -22.71 -7.66
N ALA A 380 -2.21 -24.05 -7.70
CA ALA A 380 -3.52 -24.69 -7.71
C ALA A 380 -4.34 -24.36 -6.47
N GLN A 381 -3.76 -24.42 -5.28
CA GLN A 381 -4.47 -24.02 -4.04
C GLN A 381 -4.90 -22.55 -4.07
N GLY A 382 -4.06 -21.66 -4.59
CA GLY A 382 -4.40 -20.25 -4.78
C GLY A 382 -5.57 -20.04 -5.76
N LYS A 383 -5.54 -20.71 -6.93
CA LYS A 383 -6.65 -20.66 -7.91
C LYS A 383 -7.95 -21.26 -7.36
N LEU A 384 -7.88 -22.39 -6.64
CA LEU A 384 -9.04 -23.00 -5.98
C LEU A 384 -9.67 -22.03 -4.99
N ARG A 385 -8.88 -21.38 -4.17
CA ARG A 385 -9.37 -20.38 -3.22
C ARG A 385 -10.03 -19.20 -3.95
N ALA A 386 -9.39 -18.66 -4.97
CA ALA A 386 -9.93 -17.57 -5.78
C ALA A 386 -11.27 -17.96 -6.44
N TYR A 387 -11.35 -19.16 -7.00
CA TYR A 387 -12.57 -19.70 -7.60
C TYR A 387 -13.73 -19.78 -6.58
N VAL A 388 -13.49 -20.37 -5.41
CA VAL A 388 -14.52 -20.49 -4.38
C VAL A 388 -14.93 -19.12 -3.85
N GLU A 389 -13.99 -18.21 -3.68
CA GLU A 389 -14.32 -16.86 -3.20
C GLU A 389 -15.09 -16.01 -4.22
N ALA A 390 -14.98 -16.32 -5.50
CA ALA A 390 -15.74 -15.68 -6.57
C ALA A 390 -17.19 -16.19 -6.67
N GLN A 391 -17.55 -17.31 -6.01
CA GLN A 391 -18.88 -17.87 -6.06
C GLN A 391 -19.95 -16.91 -5.49
N PRO A 392 -21.12 -16.76 -6.14
CA PRO A 392 -22.21 -15.89 -5.69
C PRO A 392 -22.65 -16.18 -4.25
N GLU A 393 -22.70 -17.45 -3.86
CA GLU A 393 -23.08 -17.87 -2.49
C GLU A 393 -22.11 -17.32 -1.43
N THR A 394 -20.81 -17.26 -1.75
CA THR A 394 -19.78 -16.69 -0.88
C THR A 394 -20.01 -15.20 -0.66
N ILE A 395 -20.25 -14.45 -1.74
CA ILE A 395 -20.54 -13.01 -1.66
C ILE A 395 -21.84 -12.76 -0.92
N GLU A 396 -22.86 -13.58 -1.18
CA GLU A 396 -24.18 -13.44 -0.54
C GLU A 396 -24.12 -13.62 0.98
N LYS A 397 -23.39 -14.65 1.48
CA LYS A 397 -23.20 -14.89 2.92
C LYS A 397 -22.39 -13.77 3.58
N LYS A 398 -21.29 -13.32 2.96
CA LYS A 398 -20.51 -12.18 3.47
C LYS A 398 -21.35 -10.89 3.51
N ALA A 399 -22.09 -10.60 2.45
CA ALA A 399 -22.98 -9.43 2.39
C ALA A 399 -24.08 -9.48 3.46
N GLU A 400 -24.61 -10.66 3.76
CA GLU A 400 -25.59 -10.84 4.86
C GLU A 400 -24.99 -10.46 6.21
N ILE A 401 -23.78 -10.95 6.54
CA ILE A 401 -23.05 -10.59 7.75
C ILE A 401 -22.82 -9.08 7.83
N ILE A 402 -22.41 -8.47 6.71
CA ILE A 402 -22.14 -7.03 6.64
C ILE A 402 -23.42 -6.24 6.95
N VAL A 403 -24.53 -6.54 6.27
CA VAL A 403 -25.81 -5.83 6.43
C VAL A 403 -26.38 -6.07 7.83
N GLU A 404 -26.30 -7.29 8.35
CA GLU A 404 -26.76 -7.61 9.71
C GLU A 404 -25.94 -6.86 10.76
N HIS A 405 -24.62 -6.90 10.69
CA HIS A 405 -23.75 -6.19 11.61
C HIS A 405 -23.97 -4.68 11.55
N PHE A 406 -24.09 -4.11 10.33
CA PHE A 406 -24.37 -2.70 10.16
C PHE A 406 -25.71 -2.30 10.80
N CYS A 407 -26.80 -3.01 10.46
CA CYS A 407 -28.14 -2.71 10.92
C CYS A 407 -28.40 -3.06 12.39
N SER A 408 -27.56 -3.88 13.04
CA SER A 408 -27.70 -4.22 14.46
C SER A 408 -26.78 -3.41 15.36
N LYS A 409 -25.52 -3.15 14.95
CA LYS A 409 -24.50 -2.58 15.82
C LYS A 409 -23.98 -1.21 15.41
N VAL A 410 -23.88 -0.94 14.09
CA VAL A 410 -23.13 0.22 13.59
C VAL A 410 -24.01 1.46 13.41
N TYR A 411 -25.21 1.29 12.90
CA TYR A 411 -26.07 2.42 12.49
C TYR A 411 -26.33 3.47 13.59
N MET A 412 -26.39 3.05 14.85
CA MET A 412 -26.58 3.96 16.01
C MET A 412 -25.30 4.66 16.49
N LYS A 413 -24.14 4.16 16.05
CA LYS A 413 -22.87 4.75 16.45
C LYS A 413 -22.73 6.20 15.94
N ILE A 414 -21.86 6.98 16.59
CA ILE A 414 -21.63 8.40 16.29
C ILE A 414 -22.95 9.21 16.35
N GLY A 415 -23.83 8.88 17.30
CA GLY A 415 -25.14 9.54 17.45
C GLY A 415 -26.05 9.30 16.25
N GLY A 416 -26.06 8.10 15.72
CA GLY A 416 -26.85 7.69 14.59
C GLY A 416 -26.32 8.18 13.23
N LYS A 417 -25.02 8.51 13.12
CA LYS A 417 -24.42 9.02 11.87
C LYS A 417 -23.25 8.17 11.36
N ALA A 418 -22.98 7.02 11.98
CA ALA A 418 -21.87 6.17 11.56
C ALA A 418 -21.97 5.72 10.11
N ARG A 419 -20.83 5.64 9.44
CA ARG A 419 -20.61 5.14 8.08
C ARG A 419 -19.78 3.89 8.12
N ALA A 420 -19.94 3.05 7.12
CA ALA A 420 -19.13 1.84 6.94
C ALA A 420 -18.49 1.82 5.55
N MET A 421 -17.33 1.14 5.46
CA MET A 421 -16.66 0.87 4.20
C MET A 421 -16.51 -0.63 3.99
N VAL A 422 -16.75 -1.11 2.79
CA VAL A 422 -16.49 -2.49 2.35
C VAL A 422 -15.33 -2.43 1.36
N VAL A 423 -14.22 -3.07 1.70
CA VAL A 423 -13.00 -3.10 0.87
C VAL A 423 -12.94 -4.45 0.17
N THR A 424 -12.95 -4.44 -1.16
CA THR A 424 -12.97 -5.64 -1.99
C THR A 424 -11.69 -5.83 -2.80
N SER A 425 -11.44 -7.06 -3.24
CA SER A 425 -10.21 -7.41 -3.97
C SER A 425 -10.19 -6.95 -5.43
N SER A 426 -11.37 -6.80 -6.07
CA SER A 426 -11.46 -6.36 -7.47
C SER A 426 -12.69 -5.46 -7.71
N ILE A 427 -12.75 -4.83 -8.88
CA ILE A 427 -13.87 -3.98 -9.30
C ILE A 427 -15.13 -4.82 -9.49
N GLU A 428 -15.03 -5.97 -10.15
CA GLU A 428 -16.13 -6.91 -10.35
C GLU A 428 -16.74 -7.31 -9.01
N ARG A 429 -15.89 -7.65 -8.07
CA ARG A 429 -16.30 -8.03 -6.71
C ARG A 429 -16.97 -6.86 -5.97
N ALA A 430 -16.50 -5.64 -6.16
CA ALA A 430 -17.14 -4.44 -5.61
C ALA A 430 -18.56 -4.25 -6.16
N ILE A 431 -18.74 -4.46 -7.47
CA ILE A 431 -20.04 -4.36 -8.15
C ILE A 431 -21.01 -5.44 -7.64
N GLU A 432 -20.55 -6.68 -7.50
CA GLU A 432 -21.39 -7.76 -6.98
C GLU A 432 -21.79 -7.52 -5.51
N PHE A 433 -20.87 -7.11 -4.64
CA PHE A 433 -21.20 -6.71 -3.27
C PHE A 433 -22.20 -5.56 -3.26
N TYR A 434 -22.08 -4.57 -4.16
CA TYR A 434 -23.02 -3.46 -4.26
C TYR A 434 -24.44 -3.93 -4.59
N LYS A 435 -24.57 -4.80 -5.60
CA LYS A 435 -25.87 -5.36 -5.98
C LYS A 435 -26.50 -6.16 -4.84
N VAL A 436 -25.75 -7.06 -4.23
CA VAL A 436 -26.23 -7.95 -3.16
C VAL A 436 -26.57 -7.16 -1.89
N ILE A 437 -25.70 -6.23 -1.46
CA ILE A 437 -25.95 -5.38 -0.27
C ILE A 437 -27.17 -4.50 -0.48
N THR A 438 -27.31 -3.87 -1.66
CA THR A 438 -28.49 -3.04 -1.99
C THR A 438 -29.77 -3.86 -1.89
N LYS A 439 -29.83 -5.04 -2.53
CA LYS A 439 -30.97 -5.95 -2.47
C LYS A 439 -31.29 -6.39 -1.03
N LYS A 440 -30.29 -6.69 -0.21
CA LYS A 440 -30.48 -7.09 1.20
C LYS A 440 -30.95 -5.91 2.07
N LEU A 441 -30.51 -4.69 1.81
CA LEU A 441 -31.02 -3.48 2.50
C LEU A 441 -32.47 -3.22 2.15
N GLU A 442 -32.86 -3.35 0.88
CA GLU A 442 -34.25 -3.22 0.40
C GLU A 442 -35.16 -4.30 1.00
N PHE A 443 -34.73 -5.57 0.98
CA PHE A 443 -35.48 -6.67 1.60
C PHE A 443 -35.75 -6.44 3.09
N ARG A 444 -34.81 -5.81 3.82
CA ARG A 444 -34.99 -5.43 5.23
C ARG A 444 -35.78 -4.13 5.43
N ASN A 445 -36.26 -3.50 4.38
CA ASN A 445 -36.89 -2.16 4.41
C ASN A 445 -36.01 -1.13 5.13
N SER A 446 -34.69 -1.23 4.95
CA SER A 446 -33.74 -0.33 5.56
C SER A 446 -33.81 1.07 4.90
N PRO A 447 -33.78 2.17 5.67
CA PRO A 447 -33.75 3.51 5.08
C PRO A 447 -32.37 3.84 4.49
N TYR A 448 -31.35 2.98 4.66
CA TYR A 448 -29.99 3.25 4.27
C TYR A 448 -29.69 2.72 2.88
N ARG A 449 -28.76 3.41 2.18
CA ARG A 449 -28.30 3.04 0.85
C ARG A 449 -26.79 2.87 0.82
N ALA A 450 -26.33 2.07 -0.14
CA ALA A 450 -24.92 1.89 -0.45
C ALA A 450 -24.49 2.77 -1.62
N ILE A 451 -23.19 3.07 -1.71
CA ILE A 451 -22.52 3.68 -2.86
C ILE A 451 -21.37 2.74 -3.24
N VAL A 452 -21.11 2.55 -4.53
CA VAL A 452 -19.93 1.86 -5.03
C VAL A 452 -18.96 2.85 -5.65
N ALA A 453 -17.65 2.64 -5.41
CA ALA A 453 -16.59 3.49 -5.93
C ALA A 453 -15.40 2.68 -6.48
N PHE A 454 -15.10 2.90 -7.76
CA PHE A 454 -14.03 2.22 -8.49
C PHE A 454 -13.56 3.08 -9.68
N THR A 455 -12.51 2.67 -10.38
CA THR A 455 -12.11 3.29 -11.64
C THR A 455 -12.89 2.64 -12.79
N ASP A 456 -13.40 3.45 -13.72
CA ASP A 456 -14.18 2.96 -14.86
C ASP A 456 -13.48 1.82 -15.58
N LYS A 457 -14.20 0.74 -15.85
CA LYS A 457 -13.68 -0.50 -16.43
C LYS A 457 -14.61 -1.07 -17.50
N VAL A 458 -14.02 -1.63 -18.54
CA VAL A 458 -14.76 -2.42 -19.53
C VAL A 458 -14.94 -3.84 -18.97
N ILE A 459 -16.20 -4.27 -18.81
CA ILE A 459 -16.59 -5.60 -18.34
C ILE A 459 -17.50 -6.21 -19.39
N ASN A 460 -17.16 -7.39 -19.90
CA ASN A 460 -17.90 -8.08 -20.96
C ASN A 460 -18.19 -7.21 -22.23
N GLY A 461 -17.24 -6.31 -22.56
CA GLY A 461 -17.36 -5.41 -23.70
C GLY A 461 -18.14 -4.11 -23.44
N GLU A 462 -18.72 -3.93 -22.25
CA GLU A 462 -19.44 -2.72 -21.85
C GLU A 462 -18.65 -1.88 -20.86
N LEU A 463 -18.64 -0.56 -21.05
CA LEU A 463 -18.01 0.36 -20.11
C LEU A 463 -18.90 0.54 -18.88
N VAL A 464 -18.47 0.01 -17.75
CA VAL A 464 -19.16 0.18 -16.47
C VAL A 464 -18.53 1.34 -15.70
N THR A 465 -19.36 2.31 -15.31
CA THR A 465 -18.94 3.51 -14.60
C THR A 465 -19.61 3.61 -13.23
N GLU A 466 -18.98 4.33 -12.30
CA GLU A 466 -19.59 4.64 -11.00
C GLU A 466 -20.93 5.36 -11.15
N SER A 467 -21.00 6.28 -12.11
CA SER A 467 -22.19 7.10 -12.34
C SER A 467 -23.38 6.25 -12.81
N SER A 468 -23.14 5.23 -13.65
CA SER A 468 -24.20 4.34 -14.14
C SER A 468 -24.81 3.47 -13.02
N LEU A 469 -24.00 3.07 -12.04
CA LEU A 469 -24.46 2.23 -10.92
C LEU A 469 -25.05 3.05 -9.77
N ASN A 470 -24.46 4.19 -9.44
CA ASN A 470 -24.92 5.02 -8.33
C ASN A 470 -26.09 5.95 -8.68
N GLY A 471 -26.30 6.25 -9.97
CA GLY A 471 -27.34 7.18 -10.45
C GLY A 471 -26.99 8.66 -10.22
N PHE A 472 -25.70 9.00 -10.00
CA PHE A 472 -25.20 10.37 -9.86
C PHE A 472 -23.73 10.46 -10.24
N PRO A 473 -23.18 11.67 -10.54
CA PRO A 473 -21.80 11.84 -10.95
C PRO A 473 -20.77 11.36 -9.92
N SER A 474 -19.67 10.74 -10.39
CA SER A 474 -18.58 10.24 -9.54
C SER A 474 -17.96 11.30 -8.60
N ALA A 475 -17.97 12.57 -9.03
CA ALA A 475 -17.49 13.70 -8.24
C ALA A 475 -18.33 13.97 -6.97
N GLU A 476 -19.57 13.49 -6.92
CA GLU A 476 -20.47 13.66 -5.78
C GLU A 476 -20.32 12.58 -4.70
N ILE A 477 -19.59 11.50 -4.95
CA ILE A 477 -19.50 10.34 -4.03
C ILE A 477 -19.12 10.77 -2.62
N GLU A 478 -18.08 11.61 -2.47
CA GLU A 478 -17.62 12.07 -1.15
C GLU A 478 -18.70 12.87 -0.41
N SER A 479 -19.32 13.83 -1.09
CA SER A 479 -20.38 14.64 -0.52
C SER A 479 -21.65 13.84 -0.20
N ARG A 480 -22.02 12.90 -1.07
CA ARG A 480 -23.18 12.01 -0.83
C ARG A 480 -22.96 11.10 0.37
N MET A 481 -21.74 10.63 0.58
CA MET A 481 -21.39 9.85 1.77
C MET A 481 -21.49 10.63 3.10
N GLU A 482 -21.58 11.94 3.08
CA GLU A 482 -21.88 12.76 4.26
C GLU A 482 -23.38 12.88 4.54
N GLU A 483 -24.21 12.56 3.59
CA GLU A 483 -25.65 12.77 3.63
C GLU A 483 -26.43 11.47 3.81
N GLU A 484 -27.66 11.60 4.34
CA GLU A 484 -28.64 10.53 4.28
C GLU A 484 -29.22 10.43 2.87
N PRO A 485 -29.54 9.22 2.42
CA PRO A 485 -29.56 7.94 3.15
C PRO A 485 -28.25 7.11 3.02
N TYR A 486 -27.19 7.64 2.47
CA TYR A 486 -26.00 6.89 2.13
C TYR A 486 -25.13 6.62 3.36
N ARG A 487 -24.89 5.32 3.66
CA ARG A 487 -24.23 4.87 4.87
C ARG A 487 -23.12 3.83 4.65
N ILE A 488 -23.12 3.15 3.52
CA ILE A 488 -22.18 2.07 3.20
C ILE A 488 -21.45 2.45 1.90
N LEU A 489 -20.13 2.51 1.95
CA LEU A 489 -19.27 2.76 0.79
C LEU A 489 -18.54 1.47 0.42
N ILE A 490 -18.73 0.99 -0.80
CA ILE A 490 -18.09 -0.23 -1.30
C ILE A 490 -17.02 0.17 -2.29
N VAL A 491 -15.78 -0.31 -2.06
CA VAL A 491 -14.60 0.12 -2.82
C VAL A 491 -13.75 -1.06 -3.26
N ALA A 492 -13.12 -0.96 -4.44
CA ALA A 492 -12.02 -1.83 -4.84
C ALA A 492 -10.69 -1.23 -4.36
N ASP A 493 -10.10 -0.27 -5.09
CA ASP A 493 -8.86 0.44 -4.74
C ASP A 493 -9.09 1.91 -4.40
N LYS A 494 -10.06 2.53 -5.04
CA LYS A 494 -10.44 3.91 -4.80
C LYS A 494 -10.84 4.13 -3.35
N PHE A 495 -10.44 5.26 -2.76
CA PHE A 495 -10.70 5.65 -1.36
C PHE A 495 -10.02 4.79 -0.27
N GLN A 496 -9.30 3.74 -0.57
CA GLN A 496 -8.46 3.05 0.42
C GLN A 496 -7.33 3.95 0.92
N THR A 497 -6.91 4.91 0.10
CA THR A 497 -5.95 5.96 0.46
C THR A 497 -6.58 7.34 0.20
N GLY A 498 -6.17 8.37 0.94
CA GLY A 498 -6.59 9.78 0.73
C GLY A 498 -8.05 10.13 1.11
N TYR A 499 -8.88 9.17 1.53
CA TYR A 499 -10.25 9.45 1.98
C TYR A 499 -10.27 9.90 3.44
N ASP A 500 -10.81 11.08 3.71
CA ASP A 500 -10.91 11.66 5.06
C ASP A 500 -12.38 11.84 5.46
N GLN A 501 -12.92 10.86 6.18
CA GLN A 501 -14.31 10.85 6.64
C GLN A 501 -14.38 10.53 8.14
N PRO A 502 -14.55 11.52 9.03
CA PRO A 502 -14.64 11.31 10.47
C PRO A 502 -15.81 10.42 10.92
N LEU A 503 -16.88 10.35 10.11
CA LEU A 503 -18.04 9.49 10.38
C LEU A 503 -17.81 8.02 10.00
N LEU A 504 -16.70 7.69 9.33
CA LEU A 504 -16.35 6.32 8.97
C LEU A 504 -15.99 5.55 10.25
N HIS A 505 -16.84 4.62 10.65
CA HIS A 505 -16.76 3.89 11.92
C HIS A 505 -16.30 2.46 11.75
N THR A 506 -16.77 1.77 10.71
CA THR A 506 -16.58 0.33 10.54
C THR A 506 -15.99 0.03 9.16
N MET A 507 -15.08 -0.93 9.10
CA MET A 507 -14.55 -1.47 7.86
C MET A 507 -14.79 -2.96 7.77
N TYR A 508 -15.29 -3.41 6.62
CA TYR A 508 -15.45 -4.80 6.24
C TYR A 508 -14.42 -5.12 5.18
N VAL A 509 -13.50 -6.01 5.49
CA VAL A 509 -12.32 -6.27 4.64
C VAL A 509 -12.48 -7.60 3.94
N ASP A 510 -12.63 -7.57 2.61
CA ASP A 510 -12.66 -8.73 1.73
C ASP A 510 -11.54 -8.64 0.68
N LYS A 511 -10.37 -8.27 1.16
CA LYS A 511 -9.15 -8.10 0.38
C LYS A 511 -7.94 -8.49 1.22
N GLN A 512 -6.98 -9.19 0.61
CA GLN A 512 -5.70 -9.41 1.27
C GLN A 512 -4.95 -8.09 1.40
N LEU A 513 -4.59 -7.78 2.64
CA LEU A 513 -3.86 -6.57 3.03
C LEU A 513 -2.56 -7.00 3.71
N SER A 514 -1.45 -6.42 3.30
CA SER A 514 -0.16 -6.65 3.93
C SER A 514 0.65 -5.37 3.95
N ASP A 515 1.61 -5.29 4.87
CA ASP A 515 2.57 -4.21 4.96
C ASP A 515 1.90 -2.81 4.96
N LEU A 516 2.41 -1.93 4.10
CA LEU A 516 1.93 -0.57 3.94
C LEU A 516 0.43 -0.48 3.60
N LYS A 517 -0.07 -1.38 2.71
CA LYS A 517 -1.49 -1.38 2.29
C LYS A 517 -2.43 -1.63 3.48
N ALA A 518 -2.05 -2.50 4.41
CA ALA A 518 -2.83 -2.75 5.63
C ALA A 518 -2.95 -1.49 6.48
N VAL A 519 -1.84 -0.83 6.78
CA VAL A 519 -1.82 0.39 7.59
C VAL A 519 -2.60 1.52 6.92
N GLN A 520 -2.41 1.75 5.63
CA GLN A 520 -3.08 2.81 4.88
C GLN A 520 -4.59 2.63 4.82
N THR A 521 -5.04 1.40 4.54
CA THR A 521 -6.47 1.09 4.41
C THR A 521 -7.16 1.18 5.76
N LEU A 522 -6.68 0.49 6.78
CA LEU A 522 -7.32 0.46 8.09
C LEU A 522 -7.26 1.80 8.82
N SER A 523 -6.20 2.60 8.60
CA SER A 523 -6.09 3.94 9.16
C SER A 523 -7.12 4.95 8.63
N ARG A 524 -7.94 4.59 7.63
CA ARG A 524 -9.11 5.42 7.28
C ARG A 524 -10.11 5.50 8.41
N LEU A 525 -10.16 4.50 9.29
CA LEU A 525 -11.03 4.48 10.48
C LEU A 525 -10.54 5.36 11.64
N ASN A 526 -9.26 5.72 11.68
CA ASN A 526 -8.63 6.33 12.85
C ASN A 526 -9.03 7.79 13.13
N ARG A 527 -9.80 8.42 12.24
CA ARG A 527 -10.23 9.82 12.38
C ARG A 527 -11.12 10.01 13.60
N CYS A 528 -10.77 10.99 14.45
CA CYS A 528 -11.55 11.33 15.62
C CYS A 528 -12.80 12.16 15.27
N HIS A 529 -13.86 11.90 15.99
CA HIS A 529 -15.08 12.71 16.01
C HIS A 529 -15.59 12.77 17.45
N PRO A 530 -16.18 13.90 17.94
CA PRO A 530 -16.58 14.04 19.35
C PRO A 530 -17.49 12.93 19.89
N LYS A 531 -18.26 12.28 19.00
CA LYS A 531 -19.16 11.16 19.34
C LYS A 531 -18.63 9.79 18.94
N LYS A 532 -17.39 9.68 18.44
CA LYS A 532 -16.76 8.43 18.02
C LYS A 532 -15.77 7.97 19.08
N GLN A 533 -16.06 6.86 19.73
CA GLN A 533 -15.27 6.31 20.84
C GLN A 533 -14.54 5.02 20.45
N ASP A 534 -15.04 4.35 19.41
CA ASP A 534 -14.55 3.06 18.94
C ASP A 534 -14.60 2.98 17.43
N THR A 535 -13.98 1.91 16.90
CA THR A 535 -14.03 1.53 15.50
C THR A 535 -14.12 0.01 15.42
N PHE A 536 -14.76 -0.53 14.39
CA PHE A 536 -14.82 -1.98 14.17
C PHE A 536 -14.17 -2.36 12.85
N VAL A 537 -13.38 -3.43 12.88
CA VAL A 537 -12.87 -4.09 11.68
C VAL A 537 -13.40 -5.53 11.68
N LEU A 538 -14.11 -5.91 10.64
CA LEU A 538 -14.50 -7.29 10.36
C LEU A 538 -13.74 -7.74 9.12
N ASP A 539 -12.87 -8.71 9.29
CA ASP A 539 -11.94 -9.15 8.25
C ASP A 539 -12.24 -10.58 7.79
N PHE A 540 -12.50 -10.75 6.49
CA PHE A 540 -12.80 -12.02 5.85
C PHE A 540 -11.62 -12.62 5.09
N ALA A 541 -10.48 -11.94 5.04
CA ALA A 541 -9.40 -12.29 4.12
C ALA A 541 -8.02 -12.43 4.77
N ASN A 542 -7.77 -11.76 5.90
CA ASN A 542 -6.45 -11.62 6.46
C ASN A 542 -6.27 -12.33 7.80
N ASP A 543 -5.04 -12.83 8.00
CA ASP A 543 -4.58 -13.31 9.29
C ASP A 543 -4.26 -12.12 10.22
N PRO A 544 -4.76 -12.12 11.46
CA PRO A 544 -4.43 -11.10 12.45
C PRO A 544 -2.92 -10.88 12.68
N GLU A 545 -2.10 -11.93 12.58
CA GLU A 545 -0.65 -11.80 12.77
C GLU A 545 0.02 -11.05 11.60
N VAL A 546 -0.47 -11.22 10.37
CA VAL A 546 -0.01 -10.44 9.21
C VAL A 546 -0.36 -8.96 9.37
N ILE A 547 -1.56 -8.67 9.88
CA ILE A 547 -1.99 -7.30 10.19
C ILE A 547 -1.15 -6.72 11.33
N LYS A 548 -0.91 -7.50 12.42
CA LYS A 548 -0.03 -7.09 13.52
C LYS A 548 1.36 -6.73 13.01
N ALA A 549 2.00 -7.61 12.26
CA ALA A 549 3.33 -7.39 11.70
C ALA A 549 3.39 -6.14 10.82
N SER A 550 2.34 -5.90 10.02
CA SER A 550 2.24 -4.72 9.16
C SER A 550 2.19 -3.42 9.96
N PHE A 551 1.38 -3.38 11.03
CA PHE A 551 1.26 -2.19 11.90
C PHE A 551 2.47 -1.98 12.79
N GLN A 552 3.11 -3.06 13.26
CA GLN A 552 4.28 -3.01 14.14
C GLN A 552 5.42 -2.20 13.54
N LYS A 553 5.64 -2.27 12.24
CA LYS A 553 6.67 -1.50 11.52
C LYS A 553 6.53 0.01 11.68
N TYR A 554 5.31 0.52 11.86
CA TYR A 554 5.00 1.96 11.86
C TYR A 554 4.38 2.43 13.17
N TYR A 555 4.32 1.57 14.18
CA TYR A 555 3.71 1.90 15.48
C TYR A 555 4.55 2.92 16.25
N LYS A 556 5.87 2.72 16.22
CA LYS A 556 6.86 3.69 16.74
C LYS A 556 7.73 4.23 15.61
N THR A 557 8.97 4.55 15.92
CA THR A 557 9.96 5.02 14.96
C THR A 557 10.43 3.89 14.08
N THR A 558 10.50 4.12 12.77
CA THR A 558 11.10 3.20 11.82
C THR A 558 12.53 3.66 11.54
N VAL A 559 13.50 2.81 11.78
CA VAL A 559 14.93 3.08 11.56
C VAL A 559 15.48 2.10 10.53
N LEU A 560 16.20 2.60 9.55
CA LEU A 560 16.94 1.76 8.60
C LEU A 560 18.31 1.44 9.20
N VAL A 561 18.63 0.16 9.29
CA VAL A 561 19.91 -0.36 9.76
C VAL A 561 20.70 -0.91 8.57
N GLY A 562 21.91 -0.40 8.35
CA GLY A 562 22.76 -0.71 7.20
C GLY A 562 22.57 0.24 6.02
N GLU A 563 23.47 0.17 5.08
CA GLU A 563 23.45 0.91 3.80
C GLU A 563 23.23 -0.04 2.64
N SER A 564 22.61 0.45 1.60
CA SER A 564 22.45 -0.30 0.36
C SER A 564 23.81 -0.51 -0.32
N ASP A 565 24.17 -1.77 -0.61
CA ASP A 565 25.44 -2.12 -1.21
C ASP A 565 25.43 -1.91 -2.73
N VAL A 566 26.12 -0.91 -3.15
CA VAL A 566 26.27 -0.50 -4.57
C VAL A 566 26.99 -1.52 -5.40
N ASN A 567 27.97 -2.23 -4.79
CA ASN A 567 28.80 -3.19 -5.53
C ASN A 567 27.94 -4.32 -6.13
N LYS A 568 26.78 -4.57 -5.56
CA LYS A 568 25.81 -5.52 -6.12
C LYS A 568 25.24 -5.15 -7.49
N LEU A 569 25.41 -3.90 -7.93
CA LEU A 569 25.11 -3.54 -9.33
C LEU A 569 26.13 -4.13 -10.29
N ASN A 570 27.41 -4.17 -9.88
CA ASN A 570 28.45 -4.84 -10.66
C ASN A 570 28.17 -6.34 -10.80
N ASP A 571 27.75 -7.00 -9.71
CA ASP A 571 27.38 -8.42 -9.74
C ASP A 571 26.26 -8.68 -10.77
N LEU A 572 25.26 -7.79 -10.85
CA LEU A 572 24.18 -7.90 -11.83
C LEU A 572 24.66 -7.69 -13.27
N ILE A 573 25.55 -6.71 -13.47
CA ILE A 573 26.17 -6.43 -14.79
C ILE A 573 26.99 -7.64 -15.24
N GLU A 574 27.86 -8.17 -14.37
CA GLU A 574 28.65 -9.37 -14.66
C GLU A 574 27.78 -10.57 -15.06
N ILE A 575 26.65 -10.76 -14.36
CA ILE A 575 25.68 -11.81 -14.74
C ILE A 575 25.12 -11.54 -16.13
N ILE A 576 24.71 -10.32 -16.46
CA ILE A 576 24.12 -9.98 -17.76
C ILE A 576 25.17 -10.12 -18.86
N GLU A 577 26.39 -9.61 -18.67
CA GLU A 577 27.49 -9.65 -19.62
C GLU A 577 27.99 -11.08 -19.88
N SER A 578 27.90 -11.97 -18.88
CA SER A 578 28.28 -13.38 -19.04
C SER A 578 27.51 -14.11 -20.12
N PHE A 579 26.35 -13.60 -20.55
CA PHE A 579 25.53 -14.18 -21.60
C PHE A 579 25.90 -13.73 -23.03
N ASN A 580 26.77 -12.75 -23.21
CA ASN A 580 27.42 -12.34 -24.47
C ASN A 580 26.49 -12.07 -25.66
N PHE A 581 25.24 -11.61 -25.46
CA PHE A 581 24.25 -11.44 -26.54
C PHE A 581 24.15 -10.00 -27.08
N TYR A 582 24.91 -9.06 -26.52
CA TYR A 582 25.03 -7.66 -26.98
C TYR A 582 26.48 -7.19 -26.88
N THR A 583 26.78 -6.07 -27.54
CA THR A 583 28.11 -5.46 -27.57
C THR A 583 28.05 -4.03 -27.01
N GLN A 584 29.20 -3.47 -26.65
CA GLN A 584 29.32 -2.08 -26.23
C GLN A 584 28.86 -1.12 -27.36
N GLU A 585 29.11 -1.50 -28.61
CA GLU A 585 28.66 -0.70 -29.78
C GLU A 585 27.14 -0.62 -29.87
N ASP A 586 26.40 -1.70 -29.54
CA ASP A 586 24.93 -1.69 -29.49
C ASP A 586 24.43 -0.71 -28.43
N ILE A 587 25.08 -0.68 -27.25
CA ILE A 587 24.75 0.26 -26.19
C ILE A 587 24.96 1.69 -26.66
N ASP A 588 26.16 1.99 -27.17
CA ASP A 588 26.54 3.35 -27.55
C ASP A 588 25.67 3.89 -28.70
N GLN A 589 25.36 3.09 -29.71
CA GLN A 589 24.46 3.47 -30.80
C GLN A 589 23.01 3.72 -30.32
N VAL A 590 22.46 2.84 -29.46
CA VAL A 590 21.10 3.02 -28.93
C VAL A 590 21.02 4.24 -28.05
N VAL A 591 22.04 4.48 -27.21
CA VAL A 591 22.10 5.63 -26.31
C VAL A 591 22.23 6.93 -27.08
N ASP A 592 23.11 6.97 -28.10
CA ASP A 592 23.28 8.16 -28.94
C ASP A 592 21.99 8.51 -29.69
N LEU A 593 21.37 7.53 -30.37
CA LEU A 593 20.08 7.72 -31.03
C LEU A 593 18.97 8.11 -30.06
N LYS A 594 19.01 7.64 -28.81
CA LYS A 594 18.00 7.98 -27.81
C LYS A 594 18.18 9.39 -27.25
N LEU A 595 19.41 9.86 -27.06
CA LEU A 595 19.71 11.15 -26.42
C LEU A 595 19.81 12.29 -27.44
N ASN A 596 20.35 12.03 -28.64
CA ASN A 596 20.66 13.00 -29.65
C ASN A 596 19.79 12.89 -30.91
N GLY A 597 19.06 11.79 -31.09
CA GLY A 597 18.19 11.55 -32.24
C GLY A 597 16.84 12.26 -32.13
N THR A 598 16.08 12.16 -33.20
CA THR A 598 14.70 12.68 -33.34
C THR A 598 13.69 11.53 -33.26
N ASP A 599 12.41 11.83 -33.27
CA ASP A 599 11.34 10.80 -33.33
C ASP A 599 11.42 9.94 -34.59
N GLU A 600 12.06 10.47 -35.68
CA GLU A 600 12.30 9.71 -36.93
C GLU A 600 13.38 8.65 -36.78
N ASP A 601 14.22 8.72 -35.75
CA ASP A 601 15.27 7.73 -35.46
C ASP A 601 14.82 6.53 -34.65
N ARG A 602 13.59 6.55 -34.14
CA ARG A 602 13.02 5.46 -33.38
C ARG A 602 13.04 4.10 -34.09
N PRO A 603 12.75 3.99 -35.40
CA PRO A 603 12.90 2.72 -36.12
C PRO A 603 14.33 2.17 -36.15
N LYS A 604 15.37 3.06 -36.11
CA LYS A 604 16.77 2.63 -36.04
C LYS A 604 17.08 1.98 -34.68
N ILE A 605 16.63 2.61 -33.58
CA ILE A 605 16.73 2.04 -32.23
C ILE A 605 16.06 0.68 -32.21
N ASP A 606 14.84 0.58 -32.76
CA ASP A 606 14.09 -0.64 -32.82
C ASP A 606 14.82 -1.75 -33.61
N ALA A 607 15.48 -1.42 -34.71
CA ALA A 607 16.24 -2.36 -35.54
C ALA A 607 17.48 -2.91 -34.79
N ILE A 608 18.21 -2.06 -34.07
CA ILE A 608 19.36 -2.50 -33.25
C ILE A 608 18.88 -3.44 -32.13
N LEU A 609 17.83 -3.03 -31.40
CA LEU A 609 17.29 -3.84 -30.32
C LEU A 609 16.72 -5.18 -30.81
N ASP A 610 16.10 -5.23 -31.99
CA ASP A 610 15.59 -6.47 -32.60
C ASP A 610 16.75 -7.41 -32.97
N ALA A 611 17.87 -6.90 -33.46
CA ALA A 611 19.08 -7.68 -33.71
C ALA A 611 19.66 -8.26 -32.38
N VAL A 612 19.66 -7.47 -31.33
CA VAL A 612 20.07 -7.92 -29.97
C VAL A 612 19.12 -9.00 -29.44
N VAL A 613 17.82 -8.83 -29.61
CA VAL A 613 16.82 -9.84 -29.21
C VAL A 613 16.98 -11.13 -29.99
N GLN A 614 17.35 -11.04 -31.27
CA GLN A 614 17.65 -12.26 -32.05
C GLN A 614 18.88 -12.99 -31.49
N ARG A 615 19.98 -12.26 -31.22
CA ARG A 615 21.17 -12.86 -30.58
C ARG A 615 20.84 -13.44 -29.20
N PHE A 616 20.01 -12.76 -28.38
CA PHE A 616 19.53 -13.30 -27.10
C PHE A 616 18.86 -14.65 -27.24
N LYS A 617 18.06 -14.86 -28.29
CA LYS A 617 17.41 -16.15 -28.56
C LYS A 617 18.38 -17.21 -29.08
N ASP A 618 19.37 -16.81 -29.87
CA ASP A 618 20.32 -17.70 -30.50
C ASP A 618 21.40 -18.18 -29.52
N GLU A 619 21.87 -17.29 -28.63
CA GLU A 619 22.89 -17.61 -27.63
C GLU A 619 22.30 -18.27 -26.38
N LEU A 620 21.16 -17.83 -25.89
CA LEU A 620 20.51 -18.40 -24.71
C LEU A 620 19.44 -19.42 -25.12
N GLN A 621 19.86 -20.64 -25.39
CA GLN A 621 18.93 -21.69 -25.83
C GLN A 621 18.12 -22.30 -24.69
N MET A 622 18.62 -22.25 -23.43
CA MET A 622 17.92 -22.76 -22.26
C MET A 622 17.00 -21.69 -21.66
N GLU A 623 15.76 -22.06 -21.38
CA GLU A 623 14.75 -21.17 -20.82
C GLU A 623 15.20 -20.58 -19.46
N ASP A 624 15.88 -21.39 -18.63
CA ASP A 624 16.39 -20.93 -17.34
C ASP A 624 17.46 -19.84 -17.47
N GLU A 625 18.31 -19.89 -18.51
CA GLU A 625 19.28 -18.85 -18.81
C GLU A 625 18.59 -17.56 -19.24
N GLN A 626 17.56 -17.67 -20.12
CA GLN A 626 16.76 -16.52 -20.52
C GLN A 626 16.04 -15.87 -19.33
N ILE A 627 15.47 -16.68 -18.43
CA ILE A 627 14.83 -16.19 -17.19
C ILE A 627 15.86 -15.48 -16.30
N ARG A 628 17.01 -16.10 -16.05
CA ARG A 628 18.08 -15.56 -15.21
C ARG A 628 18.60 -14.23 -15.76
N CYS A 629 18.90 -14.18 -17.05
CA CYS A 629 19.34 -12.96 -17.73
C CYS A 629 18.30 -11.84 -17.63
N LYS A 630 17.06 -12.12 -18.00
CA LYS A 630 15.96 -11.15 -17.95
C LYS A 630 15.67 -10.66 -16.53
N SER A 631 15.76 -11.55 -15.54
CA SER A 631 15.62 -11.18 -14.12
C SER A 631 16.76 -10.28 -13.66
N ALA A 632 17.99 -10.52 -14.07
CA ALA A 632 19.14 -9.67 -13.77
C ALA A 632 18.97 -8.26 -14.38
N ILE A 633 18.55 -8.18 -15.65
CA ILE A 633 18.24 -6.90 -16.32
C ILE A 633 17.12 -6.13 -15.57
N LYS A 634 16.04 -6.79 -15.21
CA LYS A 634 14.95 -6.18 -14.46
C LYS A 634 15.42 -5.67 -13.10
N ASN A 635 16.23 -6.46 -12.38
CA ASN A 635 16.79 -6.08 -11.09
C ASN A 635 17.76 -4.90 -11.21
N PHE A 636 18.61 -4.87 -12.24
CA PHE A 636 19.47 -3.73 -12.52
C PHE A 636 18.64 -2.47 -12.77
N ASN A 637 17.65 -2.54 -13.67
CA ASN A 637 16.75 -1.42 -13.98
C ASN A 637 15.97 -0.94 -12.76
N ARG A 638 15.67 -1.80 -11.82
CA ARG A 638 15.00 -1.44 -10.56
C ARG A 638 15.94 -0.78 -9.55
N CYS A 639 17.18 -1.23 -9.47
CA CYS A 639 18.13 -0.81 -8.43
C CYS A 639 18.98 0.39 -8.85
N TYR A 640 19.53 0.40 -10.06
CA TYR A 640 20.43 1.44 -10.54
C TYR A 640 19.87 2.85 -10.35
N PRO A 641 18.63 3.11 -10.78
CA PRO A 641 18.09 4.44 -10.61
C PRO A 641 18.08 4.90 -9.13
N TYR A 642 17.75 4.04 -8.18
CA TYR A 642 17.80 4.37 -6.77
C TYR A 642 19.22 4.69 -6.31
N PHE A 643 20.19 3.85 -6.66
CA PHE A 643 21.59 4.06 -6.29
C PHE A 643 22.14 5.36 -6.88
N SER A 644 21.82 5.67 -8.15
CA SER A 644 22.30 6.90 -8.80
C SER A 644 21.84 8.17 -8.08
N ALA A 645 20.71 8.13 -7.32
CA ALA A 645 20.21 9.28 -6.57
C ALA A 645 20.92 9.51 -5.23
N ILE A 646 21.37 8.44 -4.57
CA ILE A 646 21.99 8.52 -3.23
C ILE A 646 23.51 8.57 -3.27
N MET A 647 24.12 8.15 -4.38
CA MET A 647 25.58 8.10 -4.52
C MET A 647 26.22 9.42 -4.84
N PRO A 648 27.43 9.67 -4.28
CA PRO A 648 28.19 10.87 -4.56
C PRO A 648 28.89 10.84 -5.94
N PHE A 649 29.03 9.67 -6.56
CA PHE A 649 29.73 9.51 -7.84
C PHE A 649 28.77 9.32 -9.02
N GLU A 650 29.27 9.59 -10.19
CA GLU A 650 28.58 9.41 -11.46
C GLU A 650 29.23 8.26 -12.20
N SER A 651 28.43 7.35 -12.74
CA SER A 651 28.89 6.32 -13.66
C SER A 651 28.16 6.48 -15.00
N PRO A 652 28.76 7.15 -15.96
CA PRO A 652 28.21 7.27 -17.32
C PRO A 652 27.96 5.91 -17.97
N GLU A 653 28.79 4.92 -17.68
CA GLU A 653 28.64 3.57 -18.22
C GLU A 653 27.38 2.90 -17.69
N TRP A 654 27.12 2.96 -16.39
CA TRP A 654 25.90 2.42 -15.81
C TRP A 654 24.65 3.16 -16.30
N GLU A 655 24.75 4.45 -16.55
CA GLU A 655 23.63 5.22 -17.11
C GLU A 655 23.35 4.77 -18.55
N LYS A 656 24.37 4.58 -19.38
CA LYS A 656 24.22 4.01 -20.73
C LYS A 656 23.59 2.63 -20.68
N GLN A 657 24.10 1.74 -19.83
CA GLN A 657 23.54 0.40 -19.63
C GLN A 657 22.08 0.46 -19.18
N TYR A 658 21.74 1.37 -18.24
CA TYR A 658 20.36 1.57 -17.81
C TYR A 658 19.43 2.00 -18.93
N ILE A 659 19.83 2.99 -19.74
CA ILE A 659 19.05 3.44 -20.89
C ILE A 659 18.84 2.28 -21.86
N PHE A 660 19.89 1.54 -22.19
CA PHE A 660 19.84 0.39 -23.08
C PHE A 660 18.95 -0.72 -22.54
N TYR A 661 19.19 -1.16 -21.31
CA TYR A 661 18.40 -2.25 -20.69
C TYR A 661 16.93 -1.87 -20.47
N SER A 662 16.62 -0.60 -20.20
CA SER A 662 15.24 -0.15 -20.03
C SER A 662 14.41 -0.25 -21.32
N LEU A 663 15.06 -0.11 -22.48
CA LEU A 663 14.46 -0.31 -23.80
C LEU A 663 14.43 -1.78 -24.19
N LEU A 664 15.54 -2.47 -23.98
CA LEU A 664 15.71 -3.88 -24.34
C LEU A 664 14.72 -4.80 -23.62
N VAL A 665 14.52 -4.62 -22.31
CA VAL A 665 13.66 -5.49 -21.50
C VAL A 665 12.22 -5.56 -22.01
N LYS A 666 11.76 -4.50 -22.68
CA LYS A 666 10.41 -4.41 -23.26
C LYS A 666 10.27 -5.27 -24.54
N LYS A 667 11.39 -5.50 -25.25
CA LYS A 667 11.44 -6.28 -26.49
C LYS A 667 11.83 -7.74 -26.26
N LEU A 668 12.46 -8.06 -25.10
CA LEU A 668 12.80 -9.44 -24.77
C LEU A 668 11.53 -10.32 -24.74
N PRO A 669 11.60 -11.56 -25.26
CA PRO A 669 10.44 -12.45 -25.36
C PRO A 669 9.74 -12.57 -24.00
N LYS A 670 8.40 -12.53 -24.00
CA LYS A 670 7.62 -12.94 -22.85
C LYS A 670 7.87 -14.43 -22.68
N LEU A 671 8.70 -14.78 -21.72
CA LEU A 671 8.93 -16.17 -21.37
C LEU A 671 7.60 -16.72 -20.89
N LYS A 672 7.10 -17.74 -21.55
CA LYS A 672 5.92 -18.46 -21.07
C LYS A 672 6.36 -19.16 -19.80
N ILE A 673 5.98 -18.61 -18.66
CA ILE A 673 5.91 -19.42 -17.45
C ILE A 673 4.79 -20.39 -17.75
N ASP A 674 5.12 -21.66 -17.96
CA ASP A 674 4.11 -22.68 -18.15
C ASP A 674 3.12 -22.59 -17.00
N ASP A 675 1.86 -22.31 -17.33
CA ASP A 675 0.81 -22.29 -16.33
C ASP A 675 0.44 -23.74 -15.99
N TYR A 676 1.23 -24.33 -15.10
CA TYR A 676 0.98 -25.68 -14.56
C TYR A 676 -0.35 -25.80 -13.81
N THR A 677 -1.25 -24.85 -14.00
CA THR A 677 -2.62 -24.85 -13.46
C THR A 677 -3.67 -24.58 -14.53
N ASP A 678 -3.29 -24.62 -15.82
CA ASP A 678 -4.21 -24.49 -16.95
C ASP A 678 -5.26 -25.61 -16.94
N GLY A 679 -6.54 -25.28 -17.15
CA GLY A 679 -7.65 -26.23 -17.08
C GLY A 679 -8.00 -26.73 -15.66
N LEU A 680 -7.34 -26.25 -14.59
CA LEU A 680 -7.63 -26.68 -13.21
C LEU A 680 -9.10 -26.44 -12.83
N ILE A 681 -9.61 -25.27 -13.14
CA ILE A 681 -10.97 -24.84 -12.76
C ILE A 681 -12.05 -25.64 -13.49
N ASP A 682 -11.79 -26.05 -14.74
CA ASP A 682 -12.72 -26.91 -15.51
C ASP A 682 -12.87 -28.31 -14.93
N ASN A 683 -11.88 -28.77 -14.17
CA ASN A 683 -11.79 -30.10 -13.59
C ASN A 683 -12.31 -30.17 -12.14
N ILE A 684 -12.91 -29.10 -11.62
CA ILE A 684 -13.48 -29.04 -10.28
C ILE A 684 -14.85 -28.40 -10.29
N ASP A 685 -15.60 -28.66 -9.22
CA ASP A 685 -16.89 -28.01 -8.94
C ASP A 685 -16.99 -27.55 -7.49
N PHE A 686 -17.78 -26.50 -7.24
CA PHE A 686 -18.04 -25.96 -5.91
C PHE A 686 -19.10 -26.81 -5.19
N ASP A 687 -18.81 -27.30 -4.00
CA ASP A 687 -19.74 -28.10 -3.22
C ASP A 687 -20.36 -27.30 -2.07
N LYS A 688 -19.54 -26.74 -1.17
CA LYS A 688 -20.02 -26.07 0.04
C LYS A 688 -19.14 -24.92 0.47
N TYR A 689 -19.80 -23.91 1.06
CA TYR A 689 -19.16 -22.78 1.72
C TYR A 689 -19.77 -22.52 3.10
N ARG A 690 -18.93 -22.33 4.09
CA ARG A 690 -19.30 -21.93 5.44
C ARG A 690 -18.37 -20.82 5.91
N ILE A 691 -18.92 -19.82 6.59
CA ILE A 691 -18.16 -18.75 7.22
C ILE A 691 -18.43 -18.77 8.72
N VAL A 692 -17.39 -18.66 9.52
CA VAL A 692 -17.45 -18.66 10.97
C VAL A 692 -16.84 -17.40 11.51
N LYS A 693 -17.57 -16.74 12.41
CA LYS A 693 -17.07 -15.62 13.18
C LYS A 693 -16.10 -16.12 14.25
N GLU A 694 -14.89 -15.60 14.26
CA GLU A 694 -13.96 -15.80 15.36
C GLU A 694 -14.21 -14.82 16.52
N GLU A 695 -13.49 -15.00 17.61
CA GLU A 695 -13.59 -14.10 18.75
C GLU A 695 -13.05 -12.72 18.41
N GLU A 696 -13.80 -11.67 18.81
CA GLU A 696 -13.34 -10.30 18.71
C GLU A 696 -12.14 -10.09 19.63
N ARG A 697 -11.04 -9.60 19.10
CA ARG A 697 -9.80 -9.41 19.85
C ARG A 697 -9.20 -8.02 19.66
N GLN A 698 -8.39 -7.61 20.61
CA GLN A 698 -7.48 -6.50 20.43
C GLN A 698 -6.15 -7.04 19.91
N ILE A 699 -5.68 -6.53 18.79
CA ILE A 699 -4.32 -6.79 18.30
C ILE A 699 -3.39 -5.82 19.02
N ALA A 700 -2.67 -6.32 20.03
CA ALA A 700 -1.71 -5.53 20.80
C ALA A 700 -0.39 -5.40 20.06
N LEU A 701 0.13 -4.16 19.96
CA LEU A 701 1.41 -3.83 19.35
C LEU A 701 2.50 -3.64 20.40
N GLU A 702 3.71 -4.06 20.09
CA GLU A 702 4.86 -4.00 20.99
C GLU A 702 5.47 -2.60 21.01
N ASN A 703 5.99 -2.20 22.17
CA ASN A 703 6.55 -0.87 22.39
C ASN A 703 8.03 -0.79 21.96
N GLU A 704 8.33 -1.21 20.73
CA GLU A 704 9.68 -1.25 20.17
C GLU A 704 9.76 -0.45 18.87
N ASN A 705 10.94 0.09 18.58
CA ASN A 705 11.22 0.70 17.30
C ASN A 705 11.33 -0.41 16.24
N ALA A 706 10.87 -0.13 15.04
CA ALA A 706 11.00 -1.06 13.94
C ALA A 706 12.34 -0.84 13.23
N GLU A 707 13.12 -1.91 13.12
CA GLU A 707 14.32 -1.93 12.31
C GLU A 707 14.01 -2.52 10.93
N VAL A 708 14.36 -1.80 9.88
CA VAL A 708 14.24 -2.25 8.50
C VAL A 708 15.62 -2.36 7.86
N LYS A 709 15.80 -3.35 6.98
CA LYS A 709 17.06 -3.57 6.28
C LYS A 709 17.08 -2.83 4.95
N PRO A 710 18.27 -2.53 4.40
CA PRO A 710 18.42 -1.94 3.07
C PRO A 710 17.70 -2.76 1.99
N VAL A 711 17.43 -2.11 0.85
CA VAL A 711 16.74 -2.77 -0.27
C VAL A 711 17.58 -3.97 -0.74
N PRO A 712 17.03 -5.20 -0.75
CA PRO A 712 17.76 -6.34 -1.25
C PRO A 712 17.98 -6.20 -2.76
N VAL A 713 19.22 -6.21 -3.17
CA VAL A 713 19.59 -6.39 -4.58
C VAL A 713 19.59 -7.89 -4.83
N GLY A 714 18.51 -8.41 -5.44
CA GLY A 714 18.37 -9.85 -5.71
C GLY A 714 19.40 -10.31 -6.72
N GLN A 715 20.12 -11.38 -6.43
CA GLN A 715 20.86 -12.15 -7.44
C GLN A 715 19.82 -12.77 -8.38
N GLY A 716 20.05 -12.76 -9.70
CA GLY A 716 19.11 -13.30 -10.68
C GLY A 716 18.73 -14.74 -10.32
N GLY A 717 17.53 -14.94 -9.79
CA GLY A 717 17.04 -16.25 -9.37
C GLY A 717 16.56 -17.07 -10.58
N GLY A 718 16.90 -18.36 -10.60
CA GLY A 718 16.34 -19.31 -11.54
C GLY A 718 14.84 -19.56 -11.27
N LYS A 719 14.19 -20.25 -12.20
CA LYS A 719 12.78 -20.65 -12.12
C LYS A 719 12.57 -21.51 -10.86
N PRO A 720 11.67 -21.17 -9.93
CA PRO A 720 11.32 -22.10 -8.88
C PRO A 720 10.73 -23.36 -9.53
N GLN A 721 11.29 -24.52 -9.18
CA GLN A 721 10.74 -25.78 -9.71
C GLN A 721 9.32 -25.96 -9.18
N PRO A 722 8.33 -26.22 -10.05
CA PRO A 722 6.97 -26.47 -9.63
C PRO A 722 6.90 -27.79 -8.84
N GLU A 723 6.17 -27.79 -7.74
CA GLU A 723 5.86 -29.00 -6.98
C GLU A 723 4.59 -29.60 -7.57
N MET A 724 4.76 -30.49 -8.56
CA MET A 724 3.65 -31.14 -9.29
C MET A 724 2.97 -32.17 -8.39
N GLU A 725 1.65 -32.12 -8.33
CA GLU A 725 0.83 -33.07 -7.57
C GLU A 725 -0.50 -33.35 -8.28
N ALA A 726 -1.01 -34.57 -8.14
CA ALA A 726 -2.25 -35.02 -8.78
C ALA A 726 -3.46 -34.21 -8.25
N LEU A 727 -4.41 -33.86 -9.11
CA LEU A 727 -5.61 -33.11 -8.78
C LEU A 727 -6.39 -33.71 -7.62
N SER A 728 -6.53 -35.05 -7.57
CA SER A 728 -7.22 -35.74 -6.47
C SER A 728 -6.56 -35.44 -5.12
N THR A 729 -5.23 -35.41 -5.06
CA THR A 729 -4.47 -35.10 -3.85
C THR A 729 -4.61 -33.62 -3.49
N ILE A 730 -4.50 -32.71 -4.46
CA ILE A 730 -4.68 -31.28 -4.25
C ILE A 730 -6.08 -30.96 -3.72
N VAL A 731 -7.14 -31.54 -4.32
CA VAL A 731 -8.53 -31.36 -3.88
C VAL A 731 -8.75 -31.97 -2.49
N LYS A 732 -8.17 -33.15 -2.22
CA LYS A 732 -8.23 -33.76 -0.90
C LYS A 732 -7.54 -32.88 0.15
N ASP A 733 -6.30 -32.46 -0.09
CA ASP A 733 -5.56 -31.58 0.81
C ASP A 733 -6.29 -30.27 1.05
N PHE A 734 -6.89 -29.69 -0.01
CA PHE A 734 -7.69 -28.47 0.11
C PHE A 734 -8.94 -28.70 0.97
N ASN A 735 -9.69 -29.78 0.73
CA ASN A 735 -10.88 -30.10 1.52
C ASN A 735 -10.53 -30.51 2.97
N ASP A 736 -9.43 -31.19 3.19
CA ASP A 736 -8.96 -31.54 4.53
C ASP A 736 -8.53 -30.31 5.32
N LEU A 737 -7.90 -29.36 4.67
CA LEU A 737 -7.51 -28.08 5.28
C LEU A 737 -8.71 -27.16 5.54
N PHE A 738 -9.69 -27.16 4.64
CA PHE A 738 -10.75 -26.17 4.58
C PHE A 738 -12.17 -26.73 4.78
N GLY A 739 -12.39 -28.05 4.66
CA GLY A 739 -13.73 -28.63 4.51
C GLY A 739 -14.34 -29.35 5.71
N ASN A 740 -13.55 -30.05 6.52
CA ASN A 740 -14.08 -31.05 7.46
C ASN A 740 -14.01 -30.67 8.93
N ILE A 741 -13.24 -29.67 9.34
CA ILE A 741 -12.97 -29.33 10.73
C ILE A 741 -13.17 -27.84 10.99
N ASP A 742 -13.83 -27.56 12.10
CA ASP A 742 -14.17 -26.21 12.55
C ASP A 742 -13.08 -25.68 13.49
N TRP A 743 -12.01 -25.13 12.91
CA TRP A 743 -10.88 -24.61 13.69
C TRP A 743 -11.14 -23.19 14.19
N LYS A 744 -10.93 -22.92 15.46
CA LYS A 744 -10.95 -21.58 16.06
C LYS A 744 -9.64 -20.83 15.81
N ASN A 745 -8.50 -21.56 15.81
CA ASN A 745 -7.18 -21.00 15.52
C ASN A 745 -6.42 -21.90 14.51
N ARG A 746 -6.71 -21.67 13.26
CA ARG A 746 -6.26 -22.50 12.14
C ARG A 746 -4.76 -22.43 11.90
N ASP A 747 -4.15 -21.24 12.01
CA ASP A 747 -2.73 -21.06 11.74
C ASP A 747 -1.88 -21.73 12.81
N GLU A 748 -2.33 -21.69 14.05
CA GLU A 748 -1.71 -22.42 15.14
C GLU A 748 -1.79 -23.94 14.90
N VAL A 749 -2.96 -24.44 14.51
CA VAL A 749 -3.15 -25.85 14.16
C VAL A 749 -2.25 -26.25 12.99
N GLN A 750 -2.20 -25.44 11.94
CA GLN A 750 -1.34 -25.71 10.78
C GLN A 750 0.14 -25.68 11.15
N ARG A 751 0.57 -24.73 11.98
CA ARG A 751 1.94 -24.68 12.51
C ARG A 751 2.27 -25.93 13.30
N GLN A 752 1.39 -26.33 14.21
CA GLN A 752 1.57 -27.52 15.02
C GLN A 752 1.66 -28.80 14.17
N ILE A 753 0.80 -28.94 13.14
CA ILE A 753 0.88 -30.06 12.19
C ILE A 753 2.21 -30.05 11.42
N ASN A 754 2.68 -28.90 11.01
CA ASN A 754 3.93 -28.76 10.24
C ASN A 754 5.19 -29.03 11.09
N GLU A 755 5.13 -28.86 12.40
CA GLU A 755 6.22 -29.16 13.34
C GLU A 755 6.34 -30.66 13.67
N LEU A 756 5.25 -31.43 13.57
CA LEU A 756 5.21 -32.84 13.94
C LEU A 756 6.21 -33.72 13.19
N PRO A 757 6.43 -33.60 11.86
CA PRO A 757 7.42 -34.42 11.16
C PRO A 757 8.83 -34.27 11.73
N GLN A 758 9.24 -33.06 12.14
CA GLN A 758 10.54 -32.82 12.76
C GLN A 758 10.63 -33.45 14.14
N ARG A 759 9.56 -33.38 14.93
CA ARG A 759 9.50 -34.01 16.28
C ARG A 759 9.58 -35.53 16.17
N ILE A 760 8.92 -36.14 15.19
CA ILE A 760 8.95 -37.60 14.93
C ILE A 760 10.34 -38.04 14.43
N VAL A 761 10.99 -37.30 13.56
CA VAL A 761 12.36 -37.61 13.11
C VAL A 761 13.36 -37.53 14.25
N GLY A 762 13.04 -36.85 15.35
CA GLY A 762 13.79 -36.84 16.60
C GLY A 762 13.67 -38.16 17.42
N SER A 763 12.66 -39.01 17.15
CA SER A 763 12.52 -40.30 17.80
C SER A 763 13.53 -41.32 17.27
N THR A 764 14.39 -41.82 18.15
CA THR A 764 15.38 -42.85 17.79
C THR A 764 14.74 -44.18 17.41
N ASP A 765 13.60 -44.54 18.00
CA ASP A 765 12.91 -45.80 17.76
C ASP A 765 12.25 -45.79 16.39
N PHE A 766 11.58 -44.71 16.01
CA PHE A 766 11.02 -44.52 14.65
C PHE A 766 12.12 -44.53 13.58
N VAL A 767 13.20 -43.75 13.79
CA VAL A 767 14.32 -43.67 12.82
C VAL A 767 14.95 -45.05 12.59
N ASN A 768 15.16 -45.83 13.70
CA ASN A 768 15.71 -47.19 13.59
C ASN A 768 14.76 -48.14 12.89
N ALA A 769 13.44 -48.08 13.17
CA ALA A 769 12.44 -48.89 12.50
C ALA A 769 12.37 -48.64 11.00
N VAL A 770 12.42 -47.37 10.59
CA VAL A 770 12.44 -46.95 9.17
C VAL A 770 13.74 -47.42 8.46
N ARG A 771 14.89 -47.33 9.12
CA ARG A 771 16.18 -47.79 8.59
C ARG A 771 16.28 -49.28 8.45
N ASN A 772 15.69 -50.04 9.34
CA ASN A 772 15.68 -51.52 9.29
C ASN A 772 14.75 -52.11 8.21
N GLY A 773 13.99 -51.26 7.51
CA GLY A 773 13.18 -51.67 6.34
C GLY A 773 11.87 -52.39 6.68
N ASP A 774 11.53 -52.56 7.95
CA ASP A 774 10.25 -53.16 8.36
C ASP A 774 9.15 -52.11 8.43
N ARG A 775 8.33 -52.10 7.39
CA ARG A 775 7.28 -51.12 7.20
C ARG A 775 6.16 -51.23 8.25
N GLN A 776 5.87 -52.44 8.76
CA GLN A 776 4.84 -52.65 9.76
C GLN A 776 5.32 -52.18 11.15
N VAL A 777 6.55 -52.51 11.51
CA VAL A 777 7.17 -52.05 12.75
C VAL A 777 7.30 -50.54 12.76
N ALA A 778 7.77 -49.93 11.64
CA ALA A 778 7.87 -48.48 11.50
C ALA A 778 6.51 -47.77 11.66
N GLN A 779 5.41 -48.37 11.14
CA GLN A 779 4.06 -47.80 11.28
C GLN A 779 3.52 -47.90 12.72
N ILE A 780 3.79 -49.00 13.42
CA ILE A 780 3.36 -49.17 14.83
C ILE A 780 4.14 -48.21 15.71
N THR A 781 5.48 -48.17 15.60
CA THR A 781 6.34 -47.23 16.35
C THR A 781 5.94 -45.80 16.12
N PHE A 782 5.67 -45.44 14.84
CA PHE A 782 5.19 -44.11 14.50
C PHE A 782 3.89 -43.75 15.22
N ASN A 783 2.90 -44.63 15.23
CA ASN A 783 1.62 -44.32 15.86
C ASN A 783 1.77 -44.14 17.40
N ASP A 784 2.59 -44.97 18.05
CA ASP A 784 2.89 -44.86 19.47
C ASP A 784 3.61 -43.53 19.80
N ASP A 785 4.63 -43.17 19.01
CA ASP A 785 5.37 -41.96 19.17
C ASP A 785 4.50 -40.72 18.88
N MET A 786 3.63 -40.79 17.87
CA MET A 786 2.69 -39.69 17.58
C MET A 786 1.74 -39.43 18.72
N VAL A 787 1.16 -40.48 19.33
CA VAL A 787 0.30 -40.32 20.49
C VAL A 787 1.07 -39.72 21.67
N ALA A 788 2.31 -40.17 21.91
CA ALA A 788 3.16 -39.62 22.96
C ALA A 788 3.54 -38.14 22.73
N ILE A 789 3.90 -37.77 21.50
CA ILE A 789 4.26 -36.39 21.15
C ILE A 789 3.07 -35.45 21.27
N VAL A 790 1.90 -35.86 20.76
CA VAL A 790 0.68 -35.02 20.85
C VAL A 790 0.17 -34.97 22.30
N ALA A 791 0.32 -36.06 23.08
CA ALA A 791 -0.01 -36.07 24.51
C ALA A 791 0.92 -35.12 25.30
N ALA A 792 2.20 -35.00 24.95
CA ALA A 792 3.09 -34.02 25.57
C ALA A 792 2.69 -32.57 25.31
N MET A 793 1.93 -32.30 24.23
CA MET A 793 1.37 -30.97 23.91
C MET A 793 0.04 -30.70 24.67
N LEU A 794 -0.45 -31.61 25.48
CA LEU A 794 -1.71 -31.46 26.25
C LEU A 794 -1.69 -30.30 27.25
N GLU A 795 -0.51 -29.93 27.75
CA GLU A 795 -0.36 -28.78 28.66
C GLU A 795 -0.71 -27.45 27.97
N GLU A 796 -0.51 -27.36 26.66
CA GLU A 796 -0.83 -26.20 25.84
C GLU A 796 -2.34 -26.03 25.60
N LYS A 797 -3.17 -27.08 25.89
CA LYS A 797 -4.64 -27.12 25.68
C LYS A 797 -5.12 -26.57 24.34
N THR A 798 -4.33 -26.79 23.31
CA THR A 798 -4.63 -26.25 21.98
C THR A 798 -5.79 -26.99 21.31
N GLU A 799 -6.48 -26.34 20.43
CA GLU A 799 -7.60 -26.91 19.67
C GLU A 799 -7.17 -28.12 18.84
N PHE A 800 -5.95 -28.12 18.33
CA PHE A 800 -5.33 -29.24 17.64
C PHE A 800 -5.30 -30.49 18.50
N VAL A 801 -4.75 -30.37 19.70
CA VAL A 801 -4.59 -31.51 20.63
C VAL A 801 -5.96 -32.12 21.01
N LEU A 802 -6.92 -31.24 21.32
CA LEU A 802 -8.29 -31.67 21.64
C LEU A 802 -8.95 -32.38 20.46
N THR A 803 -8.79 -31.85 19.24
CA THR A 803 -9.39 -32.47 18.05
C THR A 803 -8.70 -33.77 17.67
N TYR A 804 -7.36 -33.84 17.80
CA TYR A 804 -6.60 -35.07 17.54
C TYR A 804 -7.09 -36.28 18.37
N PHE A 805 -7.36 -36.08 19.66
CA PHE A 805 -7.84 -37.14 20.52
C PHE A 805 -9.35 -37.41 20.41
N ASN A 806 -10.16 -36.44 20.04
CA ASN A 806 -11.62 -36.57 19.98
C ASN A 806 -12.18 -36.91 18.58
N ASN A 807 -11.37 -36.85 17.53
CA ASN A 807 -11.81 -37.12 16.16
C ASN A 807 -10.88 -38.14 15.48
N PRO A 808 -11.31 -39.43 15.43
CA PRO A 808 -10.50 -40.51 14.82
C PRO A 808 -10.15 -40.29 13.35
N ASP A 809 -11.03 -39.68 12.57
CA ASP A 809 -10.77 -39.37 11.14
C ASP A 809 -9.67 -38.36 11.01
N PHE A 810 -9.71 -37.29 11.81
CA PHE A 810 -8.66 -36.29 11.88
C PHE A 810 -7.33 -36.88 12.35
N GLN A 811 -7.33 -37.72 13.38
CA GLN A 811 -6.14 -38.40 13.88
C GLN A 811 -5.49 -39.24 12.77
N ASN A 812 -6.28 -40.04 12.06
CA ASN A 812 -5.80 -40.86 10.95
C ASN A 812 -5.21 -40.01 9.81
N MET A 813 -5.84 -38.91 9.47
CA MET A 813 -5.38 -37.99 8.45
C MET A 813 -4.02 -37.38 8.82
N VAL A 814 -3.91 -36.80 10.04
CA VAL A 814 -2.67 -36.22 10.56
C VAL A 814 -1.56 -37.27 10.60
N ASN A 815 -1.83 -38.45 11.15
CA ASN A 815 -0.85 -39.53 11.23
C ASN A 815 -0.34 -39.95 9.85
N THR A 816 -1.22 -40.11 8.87
CA THR A 816 -0.81 -40.47 7.50
C THR A 816 0.11 -39.40 6.89
N ARG A 817 -0.23 -38.17 7.05
CA ARG A 817 0.52 -37.04 6.48
C ARG A 817 1.88 -36.85 7.14
N VAL A 818 1.93 -36.91 8.47
CA VAL A 818 3.18 -36.77 9.24
C VAL A 818 4.11 -37.96 8.96
N TYR A 819 3.57 -39.16 8.85
CA TYR A 819 4.37 -40.37 8.49
C TYR A 819 5.04 -40.21 7.12
N GLN A 820 4.29 -39.81 6.09
CA GLN A 820 4.83 -39.59 4.75
C GLN A 820 5.91 -38.50 4.74
N ALA A 821 5.67 -37.38 5.44
CA ALA A 821 6.63 -36.29 5.53
C ALA A 821 7.91 -36.71 6.27
N ALA A 822 7.78 -37.43 7.40
CA ALA A 822 8.90 -37.88 8.21
C ALA A 822 9.77 -38.91 7.46
N VAL A 823 9.14 -39.89 6.78
CA VAL A 823 9.86 -40.87 5.95
C VAL A 823 10.56 -40.17 4.77
N SER A 824 9.94 -39.19 4.14
CA SER A 824 10.56 -38.42 3.05
C SER A 824 11.77 -37.63 3.56
N GLN A 825 11.72 -37.04 4.74
CA GLN A 825 12.85 -36.33 5.35
C GLN A 825 14.02 -37.30 5.66
N LEU A 826 13.72 -38.47 6.23
CA LEU A 826 14.74 -39.47 6.50
C LEU A 826 15.41 -40.03 5.24
N ARG A 827 14.67 -40.12 4.12
CA ARG A 827 15.23 -40.56 2.81
C ARG A 827 16.14 -39.50 2.17
N LYS A 828 15.95 -38.23 2.50
CA LYS A 828 16.80 -37.12 2.01
C LYS A 828 18.08 -36.95 2.84
N LEU A 829 18.10 -37.49 4.07
CA LEU A 829 19.25 -37.43 5.00
C LEU A 829 20.17 -38.69 4.87
N ASN A 830 19.77 -39.70 4.15
CA ASN A 830 20.56 -40.86 3.73
C ASN A 830 21.00 -40.74 2.28
#